data_19558b759119aee285ba944d9e613ccc
#
_entry.id   19558b759119aee285ba944d9e613ccc
#
_cell.length_a   1.000
_cell.length_b   1.000
_cell.length_c   1.000
_cell.angle_alpha   90.00
_cell.angle_beta   90.00
_cell.angle_gamma   90.00
#
_symmetry.space_group_name_H-M   'P 1'
#
loop_
_entity.id
_entity.type
_entity.pdbx_description
1 polymer ?
#
loop_
_entity_poly.entity_id
_entity_poly.type
_entity_poly.pdbx_seq_one_letter_code
_entity_poly.pdbx_strand_id
1 'polypeptide(L)'
;MMNRLIKSSLLVLMAGATLAANALAAGVGAPAPKVSREAVVVYYDNAEPCIEFSARELQKTLTTVGHKPVTLKALAEMPASPEACYVVIAKNTSQPVLRLLETRGGQKVGALGKEAYVLRRTDGGGKKGYWAIGGDRVGAMYGGVDIGEIAAAGSIADVVNGDHKPYVAKRGMKFNIPLDKRQPSFDDNGTSGRENFQHVWDLEFWKEYLDTIAKQRYNVLSLWNRHPFPTLVKVPGYEDVALDDVYDKDGKLIKKMTHAEKVAFWQKVMDYADDRGIEVWWYVWNIHVYGSEDTKHGLTDSPTNATTKDYIRKSVTQLFLTYPKLTGLGMCPGENFADKNKDHDFKEQWCWDVYGEGILDYKKLNPARKIGFVHRYWLTDFTYIGDRFKKLPDGYDLEYKYSKARLYSAPNPPFVKKDVLDVTPAGMKTWWNLRNDDIFLVRWGDPEYVKQAVLNFPGDGRTAGYVWGSDRFCWGRESASKNPTSPRQLENDKHWYSFLLWGRLGYDPETSPQLLKGLLKHRFHLADAGALYDSWQSASQIIPLVNRTRYVPWDFMWWVEGCRGNLLDKSIQGFHTVNIFLDERWGGMENSGIIGIPDYVSGKKTSGTTPLQVATQLDELAEKALKGISGINAGDNVGLRETLGDIRAQVRLGQYYAAKIRGTVALGLFRKTGKTEYQKDAIAHLKNALTAWRNYAKELDASYTNKLFISGQKTFDWFDDSGPQLDIAIAEQG
;
A
#
# COMPACT_ATOMS: atom_id res chain seq x y z
N MET A 1 5.61 46.53 46.69
CA MET A 1 4.18 46.38 46.42
C MET A 1 3.96 46.14 44.96
N MET A 2 4.57 45.08 44.39
CA MET A 2 4.40 44.73 42.97
C MET A 2 4.98 43.31 42.76
N ASN A 3 4.37 42.32 43.42
CA ASN A 3 4.74 40.89 43.24
C ASN A 3 3.67 39.93 43.80
N ARG A 4 2.38 40.26 43.58
CA ARG A 4 1.27 39.39 43.99
C ARG A 4 0.11 39.30 42.97
N LEU A 5 0.34 39.65 41.70
CA LEU A 5 -0.71 39.63 40.65
C LEU A 5 -0.36 38.74 39.41
N ILE A 6 0.64 37.86 39.50
CA ILE A 6 1.05 37.00 38.38
C ILE A 6 0.82 35.49 38.66
N LYS A 7 0.16 35.11 39.76
CA LYS A 7 -0.10 33.67 40.05
C LYS A 7 -1.55 33.21 39.92
N SER A 8 -2.46 34.06 39.48
CA SER A 8 -3.90 33.68 39.34
C SER A 8 -4.36 33.59 37.89
N SER A 9 -3.52 33.87 36.91
CA SER A 9 -3.90 33.84 35.48
C SER A 9 -3.41 32.60 34.69
N LEU A 10 -2.66 31.69 35.33
CA LEU A 10 -2.12 30.50 34.66
C LEU A 10 -2.88 29.21 34.97
N LEU A 11 -3.93 29.26 35.82
CA LEU A 11 -4.75 28.05 36.13
C LEU A 11 -6.10 28.04 35.44
N VAL A 12 -6.46 29.04 34.65
CA VAL A 12 -7.73 29.08 33.88
C VAL A 12 -7.48 28.78 32.40
N LEU A 13 -6.24 28.76 31.91
CA LEU A 13 -5.91 28.44 30.52
C LEU A 13 -5.62 26.95 30.25
N MET A 14 -5.53 26.10 31.26
CA MET A 14 -5.36 24.64 31.05
C MET A 14 -6.65 23.82 31.17
N ALA A 15 -7.76 24.43 31.62
CA ALA A 15 -9.08 23.76 31.62
C ALA A 15 -9.90 24.07 30.36
N GLY A 16 -9.48 25.02 29.52
CA GLY A 16 -10.17 25.38 28.29
C GLY A 16 -9.68 24.64 27.04
N ALA A 17 -8.49 24.06 27.09
CA ALA A 17 -7.88 23.39 25.92
C ALA A 17 -8.34 21.93 25.73
N THR A 18 -8.94 21.30 26.74
CA THR A 18 -9.43 19.92 26.67
C THR A 18 -10.90 19.82 26.26
N LEU A 19 -11.63 20.93 26.18
CA LEU A 19 -13.02 20.97 25.71
C LEU A 19 -13.17 21.49 24.27
N ALA A 20 -12.14 22.12 23.71
CA ALA A 20 -12.16 22.61 22.32
C ALA A 20 -11.70 21.56 21.28
N ALA A 21 -11.05 20.47 21.71
CA ALA A 21 -10.62 19.39 20.81
C ALA A 21 -11.76 18.42 20.45
N ASN A 22 -12.91 18.47 21.13
CA ASN A 22 -14.07 17.63 20.83
C ASN A 22 -15.20 18.36 20.07
N ALA A 23 -15.04 19.63 19.72
CA ALA A 23 -16.10 20.42 19.08
C ALA A 23 -15.89 20.65 17.58
N LEU A 24 -14.77 20.20 17.00
CA LEU A 24 -14.47 20.40 15.56
C LEU A 24 -14.70 19.14 14.70
N ALA A 25 -15.34 18.10 15.25
CA ALA A 25 -15.73 16.91 14.49
C ALA A 25 -17.23 16.89 14.11
N ALA A 26 -17.93 18.02 14.22
CA ALA A 26 -19.33 18.14 13.80
C ALA A 26 -19.44 19.00 12.54
N GLY A 27 -18.99 18.45 11.40
CA GLY A 27 -19.41 18.96 10.10
C GLY A 27 -20.89 18.71 9.90
N VAL A 28 -21.62 19.74 9.56
CA VAL A 28 -23.08 19.71 9.33
C VAL A 28 -23.36 18.91 8.06
N GLY A 29 -23.38 17.59 8.19
CA GLY A 29 -24.03 16.69 7.25
C GLY A 29 -25.51 16.56 7.61
N ALA A 30 -26.36 16.16 6.67
CA ALA A 30 -27.78 15.95 6.87
C ALA A 30 -28.06 15.23 8.21
N PRO A 31 -29.09 15.62 8.96
CA PRO A 31 -29.33 15.11 10.32
C PRO A 31 -29.37 13.58 10.26
N ALA A 32 -28.46 12.96 10.98
CA ALA A 32 -28.48 11.52 11.18
C ALA A 32 -29.89 11.14 11.66
N PRO A 33 -30.48 10.06 11.18
CA PRO A 33 -31.83 9.65 11.60
C PRO A 33 -31.84 9.53 13.11
N LYS A 34 -32.70 10.29 13.76
CA LYS A 34 -32.94 10.30 15.23
C LYS A 34 -33.64 9.01 15.72
N VAL A 35 -33.23 7.86 15.21
CA VAL A 35 -33.75 6.58 15.71
C VAL A 35 -32.65 6.01 16.62
N SER A 36 -32.91 6.12 17.96
CA SER A 36 -32.14 5.35 18.93
C SER A 36 -32.33 3.86 18.59
N ARG A 37 -31.28 3.23 18.05
CA ARG A 37 -31.30 1.79 17.82
C ARG A 37 -31.13 1.06 19.16
N GLU A 38 -31.58 -0.18 19.22
CA GLU A 38 -31.53 -0.99 20.44
C GLU A 38 -30.11 -1.08 21.03
N ALA A 39 -30.00 -1.24 22.32
CA ALA A 39 -28.75 -1.48 23.04
C ALA A 39 -28.12 -2.78 22.57
N VAL A 40 -26.78 -2.77 22.47
CA VAL A 40 -26.00 -3.95 22.05
C VAL A 40 -24.95 -4.29 23.12
N VAL A 41 -24.83 -5.55 23.47
CA VAL A 41 -23.73 -6.05 24.31
C VAL A 41 -22.78 -6.85 23.43
N VAL A 42 -21.48 -6.53 23.47
CA VAL A 42 -20.43 -7.25 22.76
C VAL A 42 -19.65 -8.10 23.78
N TYR A 43 -19.79 -9.40 23.68
CA TYR A 43 -19.01 -10.38 24.45
C TYR A 43 -17.79 -10.79 23.64
N TYR A 44 -16.61 -10.71 24.25
CA TYR A 44 -15.38 -10.99 23.53
C TYR A 44 -14.33 -11.66 24.40
N ASP A 45 -13.44 -12.43 23.79
CA ASP A 45 -12.30 -13.06 24.47
C ASP A 45 -11.26 -11.98 24.81
N ASN A 46 -11.33 -11.47 26.04
CA ASN A 46 -10.50 -10.38 26.54
C ASN A 46 -9.04 -10.78 26.86
N ALA A 47 -8.71 -12.07 26.76
CA ALA A 47 -7.32 -12.53 26.87
C ALA A 47 -6.50 -12.36 25.57
N GLU A 48 -7.19 -12.02 24.46
CA GLU A 48 -6.58 -11.88 23.14
C GLU A 48 -6.60 -10.41 22.66
N PRO A 49 -5.45 -9.72 22.61
CA PRO A 49 -5.38 -8.31 22.18
C PRO A 49 -5.99 -8.03 20.80
N CYS A 50 -5.86 -8.96 19.84
CA CYS A 50 -6.53 -8.86 18.53
C CYS A 50 -8.05 -8.77 18.66
N ILE A 51 -8.65 -9.62 19.51
CA ILE A 51 -10.08 -9.70 19.68
C ILE A 51 -10.59 -8.47 20.44
N GLU A 52 -9.87 -8.05 21.48
CA GLU A 52 -10.19 -6.81 22.18
C GLU A 52 -10.17 -5.59 21.24
N PHE A 53 -9.16 -5.49 20.39
CA PHE A 53 -9.08 -4.43 19.37
C PHE A 53 -10.33 -4.42 18.48
N SER A 54 -10.70 -5.57 17.95
CA SER A 54 -11.88 -5.74 17.10
C SER A 54 -13.19 -5.38 17.85
N ALA A 55 -13.34 -5.78 19.11
CA ALA A 55 -14.50 -5.44 19.93
C ALA A 55 -14.63 -3.94 20.17
N ARG A 56 -13.51 -3.23 20.42
CA ARG A 56 -13.48 -1.77 20.58
C ARG A 56 -13.80 -1.04 19.28
N GLU A 57 -13.28 -1.48 18.14
CA GLU A 57 -13.63 -0.91 16.83
C GLU A 57 -15.11 -1.14 16.49
N LEU A 58 -15.64 -2.33 16.78
CA LEU A 58 -17.05 -2.63 16.61
C LEU A 58 -17.93 -1.74 17.51
N GLN A 59 -17.55 -1.53 18.78
CA GLN A 59 -18.25 -0.62 19.69
C GLN A 59 -18.32 0.80 19.12
N LYS A 60 -17.20 1.34 18.63
CA LYS A 60 -17.16 2.66 17.99
C LYS A 60 -18.11 2.72 16.79
N THR A 61 -18.04 1.72 15.92
CA THR A 61 -18.88 1.66 14.72
C THR A 61 -20.36 1.60 15.06
N LEU A 62 -20.77 0.68 15.94
CA LEU A 62 -22.17 0.54 16.36
C LEU A 62 -22.70 1.81 17.03
N THR A 63 -21.87 2.48 17.85
CA THR A 63 -22.23 3.76 18.47
C THR A 63 -22.44 4.85 17.41
N THR A 64 -21.56 4.91 16.40
CA THR A 64 -21.65 5.89 15.30
C THR A 64 -22.90 5.70 14.47
N VAL A 65 -23.32 4.45 14.22
CA VAL A 65 -24.54 4.15 13.46
C VAL A 65 -25.82 4.17 14.33
N GLY A 66 -25.73 4.60 15.59
CA GLY A 66 -26.87 4.96 16.43
C GLY A 66 -27.28 3.93 17.47
N HIS A 67 -26.58 2.81 17.66
CA HIS A 67 -26.82 1.90 18.77
C HIS A 67 -26.37 2.52 20.11
N LYS A 68 -27.23 2.55 21.12
CA LYS A 68 -26.92 3.12 22.45
C LYS A 68 -27.76 2.45 23.55
N PRO A 69 -27.12 1.99 24.64
CA PRO A 69 -25.65 1.86 24.81
C PRO A 69 -25.05 0.70 24.02
N VAL A 70 -23.72 0.75 23.72
CA VAL A 70 -22.95 -0.38 23.26
C VAL A 70 -21.96 -0.74 24.36
N THR A 71 -22.13 -1.89 25.00
CA THR A 71 -21.36 -2.31 26.17
C THR A 71 -20.42 -3.45 25.80
N LEU A 72 -19.15 -3.35 26.22
CA LEU A 72 -18.17 -4.43 26.11
C LEU A 72 -18.17 -5.26 27.40
N LYS A 73 -18.20 -6.59 27.28
CA LYS A 73 -18.09 -7.54 28.39
C LYS A 73 -17.14 -8.68 28.03
N ALA A 74 -16.42 -9.18 29.02
CA ALA A 74 -15.61 -10.36 28.84
C ALA A 74 -16.50 -11.57 28.46
N LEU A 75 -15.98 -12.45 27.62
CA LEU A 75 -16.70 -13.65 27.19
C LEU A 75 -17.15 -14.53 28.37
N ALA A 76 -16.34 -14.57 29.44
CA ALA A 76 -16.67 -15.30 30.67
C ALA A 76 -17.89 -14.73 31.41
N GLU A 77 -18.27 -13.49 31.18
CA GLU A 77 -19.43 -12.83 31.77
C GLU A 77 -20.74 -13.09 30.97
N MET A 78 -20.65 -13.83 29.86
CA MET A 78 -21.80 -14.09 29.02
C MET A 78 -22.83 -15.00 29.73
N PRO A 79 -24.06 -14.52 30.01
CA PRO A 79 -25.05 -15.34 30.70
C PRO A 79 -25.68 -16.38 29.75
N ALA A 80 -26.28 -17.43 30.32
CA ALA A 80 -27.02 -18.41 29.54
C ALA A 80 -28.19 -17.78 28.75
N SER A 81 -28.70 -16.64 29.20
CA SER A 81 -29.72 -15.84 28.51
C SER A 81 -29.25 -14.40 28.31
N PRO A 82 -28.50 -14.12 27.22
CA PRO A 82 -27.98 -12.78 26.95
C PRO A 82 -29.08 -11.77 26.63
N GLU A 83 -28.72 -10.52 26.50
CA GLU A 83 -29.58 -9.38 26.22
C GLU A 83 -30.35 -9.52 24.89
N ALA A 84 -31.26 -8.61 24.59
CA ALA A 84 -32.11 -8.67 23.38
C ALA A 84 -31.29 -8.59 22.09
N CYS A 85 -30.17 -7.80 22.04
CA CYS A 85 -29.26 -7.73 20.96
C CYS A 85 -27.82 -7.88 21.48
N TYR A 86 -27.07 -8.83 20.94
CA TYR A 86 -25.70 -9.09 21.36
C TYR A 86 -24.80 -9.56 20.22
N VAL A 87 -23.51 -9.33 20.40
CA VAL A 87 -22.45 -9.84 19.51
C VAL A 87 -21.51 -10.71 20.33
N VAL A 88 -21.00 -11.78 19.72
CA VAL A 88 -19.96 -12.65 20.31
C VAL A 88 -18.78 -12.71 19.39
N ILE A 89 -17.60 -12.40 19.91
CA ILE A 89 -16.33 -12.51 19.17
C ILE A 89 -15.43 -13.50 19.93
N ALA A 90 -15.19 -14.66 19.34
CA ALA A 90 -14.50 -15.77 20.03
C ALA A 90 -13.73 -16.66 19.06
N LYS A 91 -12.82 -17.46 19.62
CA LYS A 91 -12.15 -18.55 18.88
C LYS A 91 -13.01 -19.82 18.87
N ASN A 92 -12.87 -20.64 17.83
CA ASN A 92 -13.55 -21.95 17.71
C ASN A 92 -13.09 -22.98 18.75
N THR A 93 -12.05 -22.67 19.52
CA THR A 93 -11.60 -23.50 20.66
C THR A 93 -12.47 -23.34 21.90
N SER A 94 -13.29 -22.29 21.97
CA SER A 94 -14.21 -22.02 23.09
C SER A 94 -15.45 -22.91 23.03
N GLN A 95 -15.35 -24.13 23.56
CA GLN A 95 -16.46 -25.10 23.58
C GLN A 95 -17.75 -24.62 24.25
N PRO A 96 -17.71 -23.83 25.35
CA PRO A 96 -18.95 -23.24 25.90
C PRO A 96 -19.66 -22.34 24.91
N VAL A 97 -18.91 -21.51 24.14
CA VAL A 97 -19.49 -20.60 23.13
C VAL A 97 -20.14 -21.38 22.00
N LEU A 98 -19.47 -22.41 21.50
CA LEU A 98 -20.01 -23.23 20.39
C LEU A 98 -21.30 -23.96 20.82
N ARG A 99 -21.33 -24.53 22.03
CA ARG A 99 -22.54 -25.14 22.58
C ARG A 99 -23.67 -24.12 22.73
N LEU A 100 -23.36 -22.91 23.20
CA LEU A 100 -24.37 -21.87 23.35
C LEU A 100 -24.92 -21.43 21.97
N LEU A 101 -24.08 -21.31 20.97
CA LEU A 101 -24.50 -21.01 19.58
C LEU A 101 -25.49 -22.09 19.09
N GLU A 102 -25.14 -23.38 19.23
CA GLU A 102 -25.98 -24.50 18.79
C GLU A 102 -27.31 -24.56 19.55
N THR A 103 -27.29 -24.37 20.86
CA THR A 103 -28.55 -24.35 21.69
C THR A 103 -29.46 -23.19 21.33
N ARG A 104 -28.93 -22.15 20.72
CA ARG A 104 -29.68 -21.01 20.20
C ARG A 104 -30.15 -21.17 18.76
N GLY A 105 -30.04 -22.37 18.19
CA GLY A 105 -30.40 -22.66 16.81
C GLY A 105 -29.44 -22.12 15.77
N GLY A 106 -28.22 -21.72 16.19
CA GLY A 106 -27.17 -21.30 15.28
C GLY A 106 -26.57 -22.48 14.49
N GLN A 107 -26.21 -22.21 13.25
CA GLN A 107 -25.55 -23.20 12.40
C GLN A 107 -24.21 -23.62 13.02
N LYS A 108 -23.96 -24.93 13.03
CA LYS A 108 -22.72 -25.52 13.56
C LYS A 108 -21.47 -24.95 12.87
N VAL A 109 -20.42 -24.77 13.66
CA VAL A 109 -19.09 -24.34 13.18
C VAL A 109 -18.23 -25.54 12.85
N GLY A 110 -17.76 -25.64 11.62
CA GLY A 110 -16.82 -26.68 11.19
C GLY A 110 -15.38 -26.37 11.60
N ALA A 111 -14.43 -27.16 11.11
CA ALA A 111 -13.01 -26.89 11.27
C ALA A 111 -12.62 -25.63 10.49
N LEU A 112 -11.92 -24.71 11.16
CA LEU A 112 -11.46 -23.45 10.57
C LEU A 112 -9.93 -23.44 10.48
N GLY A 113 -9.41 -23.00 9.33
CA GLY A 113 -7.99 -22.77 9.12
C GLY A 113 -7.49 -21.46 9.73
N LYS A 114 -6.21 -21.17 9.52
CA LYS A 114 -5.57 -19.91 9.93
C LYS A 114 -6.30 -18.71 9.34
N GLU A 115 -6.59 -17.72 10.18
CA GLU A 115 -7.29 -16.47 9.83
C GLU A 115 -8.72 -16.66 9.26
N ALA A 116 -9.21 -17.89 9.18
CA ALA A 116 -10.61 -18.13 8.79
C ALA A 116 -11.57 -17.77 9.92
N TYR A 117 -12.76 -17.31 9.57
CA TYR A 117 -13.84 -17.10 10.52
C TYR A 117 -15.19 -17.45 9.90
N VAL A 118 -16.16 -17.63 10.77
CA VAL A 118 -17.56 -17.73 10.36
C VAL A 118 -18.37 -16.62 11.02
N LEU A 119 -19.32 -16.07 10.24
CA LEU A 119 -20.40 -15.29 10.79
C LEU A 119 -21.62 -16.18 11.00
N ARG A 120 -22.29 -16.05 12.14
CA ARG A 120 -23.52 -16.76 12.45
C ARG A 120 -24.52 -15.78 13.04
N ARG A 121 -25.78 -16.01 12.72
CA ARG A 121 -26.92 -15.28 13.27
C ARG A 121 -27.85 -16.23 13.99
N THR A 122 -28.36 -15.79 15.12
CA THR A 122 -29.38 -16.49 15.89
C THR A 122 -30.52 -15.54 16.19
N ASP A 123 -31.76 -15.97 15.87
CA ASP A 123 -33.00 -15.25 16.18
C ASP A 123 -33.90 -16.21 16.95
N GLY A 124 -34.22 -15.89 18.21
CA GLY A 124 -35.06 -16.74 19.04
C GLY A 124 -35.44 -16.09 20.35
N GLY A 125 -36.71 -16.24 20.78
CA GLY A 125 -37.21 -15.72 22.04
C GLY A 125 -37.10 -14.19 22.14
N GLY A 126 -37.25 -13.46 21.03
CA GLY A 126 -37.09 -11.99 20.98
C GLY A 126 -35.66 -11.49 21.07
N LYS A 127 -34.66 -12.37 20.93
CA LYS A 127 -33.21 -12.05 21.03
C LYS A 127 -32.52 -12.25 19.71
N LYS A 128 -31.63 -11.32 19.36
CA LYS A 128 -30.82 -11.34 18.13
C LYS A 128 -29.34 -11.47 18.52
N GLY A 129 -28.73 -12.57 18.14
CA GLY A 129 -27.30 -12.83 18.37
C GLY A 129 -26.51 -12.83 17.06
N TYR A 130 -25.39 -12.13 17.05
CA TYR A 130 -24.44 -12.08 15.94
C TYR A 130 -23.10 -12.64 16.41
N TRP A 131 -22.59 -13.63 15.71
CA TRP A 131 -21.45 -14.40 16.17
C TRP A 131 -20.33 -14.33 15.14
N ALA A 132 -19.14 -13.91 15.57
CA ALA A 132 -17.88 -13.97 14.82
C ALA A 132 -16.99 -15.02 15.50
N ILE A 133 -16.87 -16.20 14.90
CA ILE A 133 -16.08 -17.30 15.44
C ILE A 133 -14.87 -17.54 14.54
N GLY A 134 -13.68 -17.26 15.05
CA GLY A 134 -12.42 -17.42 14.31
C GLY A 134 -11.75 -18.76 14.52
N GLY A 135 -11.03 -19.25 13.52
CA GLY A 135 -10.12 -20.39 13.63
C GLY A 135 -8.94 -20.12 14.55
N ASP A 136 -8.58 -18.86 14.65
CA ASP A 136 -7.56 -18.31 15.54
C ASP A 136 -7.96 -16.89 16.01
N ARG A 137 -7.06 -16.23 16.77
CA ARG A 137 -7.29 -14.86 17.28
C ARG A 137 -7.47 -13.84 16.16
N VAL A 138 -6.75 -14.02 15.03
CA VAL A 138 -6.81 -13.10 13.88
C VAL A 138 -8.10 -13.29 13.08
N GLY A 139 -8.52 -14.53 12.86
CA GLY A 139 -9.80 -14.84 12.25
C GLY A 139 -10.98 -14.27 13.06
N ALA A 140 -10.95 -14.40 14.38
CA ALA A 140 -11.98 -13.80 15.27
C ALA A 140 -11.97 -12.26 15.17
N MET A 141 -10.80 -11.62 15.14
CA MET A 141 -10.65 -10.19 14.91
C MET A 141 -11.28 -9.76 13.57
N TYR A 142 -10.98 -10.46 12.48
CA TYR A 142 -11.55 -10.14 11.16
C TYR A 142 -13.07 -10.32 11.13
N GLY A 143 -13.59 -11.35 11.80
CA GLY A 143 -15.04 -11.53 11.92
C GLY A 143 -15.73 -10.38 12.66
N GLY A 144 -15.14 -9.89 13.74
CA GLY A 144 -15.66 -8.72 14.47
C GLY A 144 -15.58 -7.43 13.65
N VAL A 145 -14.50 -7.22 12.91
CA VAL A 145 -14.36 -6.09 11.97
C VAL A 145 -15.41 -6.19 10.86
N ASP A 146 -15.68 -7.38 10.34
CA ASP A 146 -16.66 -7.60 9.27
C ASP A 146 -18.10 -7.29 9.73
N ILE A 147 -18.47 -7.71 10.94
CA ILE A 147 -19.75 -7.28 11.55
C ILE A 147 -19.85 -5.75 11.62
N GLY A 148 -18.76 -5.08 11.99
CA GLY A 148 -18.68 -3.61 12.03
C GLY A 148 -18.86 -2.98 10.64
N GLU A 149 -18.20 -3.51 9.62
CA GLU A 149 -18.31 -3.02 8.24
C GLU A 149 -19.74 -3.23 7.67
N ILE A 150 -20.35 -4.40 7.93
CA ILE A 150 -21.75 -4.67 7.54
C ILE A 150 -22.69 -3.69 8.23
N ALA A 151 -22.50 -3.46 9.54
CA ALA A 151 -23.32 -2.50 10.29
C ALA A 151 -23.13 -1.05 9.80
N ALA A 152 -21.91 -0.67 9.41
CA ALA A 152 -21.62 0.65 8.85
C ALA A 152 -22.22 0.82 7.45
N ALA A 153 -22.16 -0.22 6.63
CA ALA A 153 -22.68 -0.19 5.25
C ALA A 153 -24.22 -0.13 5.21
N GLY A 154 -24.89 -0.69 6.21
CA GLY A 154 -26.34 -0.77 6.28
C GLY A 154 -26.86 -0.92 7.71
N SER A 155 -26.90 -2.15 8.19
CA SER A 155 -27.39 -2.50 9.53
C SER A 155 -26.71 -3.75 10.06
N ILE A 156 -26.55 -3.86 11.38
CA ILE A 156 -26.11 -5.12 12.00
C ILE A 156 -27.07 -6.29 11.67
N ALA A 157 -28.35 -5.99 11.38
CA ALA A 157 -29.32 -6.99 10.98
C ALA A 157 -29.05 -7.62 9.60
N ASP A 158 -28.18 -7.01 8.80
CA ASP A 158 -27.76 -7.52 7.49
C ASP A 158 -26.68 -8.60 7.61
N VAL A 159 -26.17 -8.85 8.83
CA VAL A 159 -25.26 -10.00 9.08
C VAL A 159 -26.01 -11.29 8.79
N VAL A 160 -25.45 -12.08 7.88
CA VAL A 160 -25.95 -13.41 7.47
C VAL A 160 -24.93 -14.50 7.83
N ASN A 161 -25.40 -15.74 7.83
CA ASN A 161 -24.49 -16.88 7.98
C ASN A 161 -23.53 -16.94 6.80
N GLY A 162 -22.24 -17.03 7.07
CA GLY A 162 -21.18 -17.11 6.06
C GLY A 162 -19.90 -17.70 6.64
N ASP A 163 -19.16 -18.40 5.78
CA ASP A 163 -17.85 -18.96 6.09
C ASP A 163 -16.80 -18.23 5.25
N HIS A 164 -15.81 -17.62 5.92
CA HIS A 164 -14.80 -16.77 5.34
C HIS A 164 -13.40 -17.32 5.59
N LYS A 165 -12.56 -17.29 4.58
CA LYS A 165 -11.15 -17.70 4.67
C LYS A 165 -10.30 -16.82 3.75
N PRO A 166 -9.01 -16.59 4.08
CA PRO A 166 -8.17 -15.78 3.22
C PRO A 166 -7.94 -16.46 1.86
N TYR A 167 -8.21 -15.71 0.77
CA TYR A 167 -7.86 -16.15 -0.59
C TYR A 167 -6.34 -16.11 -0.79
N VAL A 168 -5.68 -15.00 -0.41
CA VAL A 168 -4.23 -14.89 -0.35
C VAL A 168 -3.76 -14.95 1.10
N ALA A 169 -2.89 -15.90 1.42
CA ALA A 169 -2.47 -16.16 2.80
C ALA A 169 -1.72 -14.99 3.43
N LYS A 170 -0.80 -14.36 2.71
CA LYS A 170 0.01 -13.22 3.16
C LYS A 170 -0.34 -11.98 2.36
N ARG A 171 -0.83 -10.96 3.03
CA ARG A 171 -1.29 -9.69 2.47
C ARG A 171 -0.51 -8.57 3.14
N GLY A 172 0.50 -8.08 2.45
CA GLY A 172 1.50 -7.21 3.07
C GLY A 172 1.51 -5.78 2.56
N MET A 173 2.00 -4.91 3.43
CA MET A 173 2.42 -3.55 3.09
C MET A 173 3.92 -3.51 2.92
N LYS A 174 4.36 -2.83 1.85
CA LYS A 174 5.75 -2.48 1.63
C LYS A 174 6.00 -1.05 2.10
N PHE A 175 6.86 -0.91 3.10
CA PHE A 175 7.19 0.38 3.68
C PHE A 175 8.69 0.65 3.52
N ASN A 176 9.05 1.60 2.66
CA ASN A 176 10.41 2.13 2.63
C ASN A 176 10.61 2.99 3.86
N ILE A 177 11.56 2.61 4.73
CA ILE A 177 11.71 3.24 6.02
C ILE A 177 12.94 4.15 6.09
N PRO A 178 12.75 5.47 6.25
CA PRO A 178 13.82 6.42 6.47
C PRO A 178 14.28 6.37 7.93
N LEU A 179 15.23 5.48 8.24
CA LEU A 179 15.68 5.27 9.62
C LEU A 179 16.56 6.40 10.14
N ASP A 180 17.56 6.76 9.36
CA ASP A 180 18.59 7.75 9.75
C ASP A 180 19.33 8.19 8.48
N LYS A 181 19.84 9.43 8.46
CA LYS A 181 20.67 9.94 7.37
C LYS A 181 21.82 9.01 7.00
N ARG A 182 22.42 8.36 8.00
CA ARG A 182 23.55 7.43 7.83
C ARG A 182 23.15 6.09 7.22
N GLN A 183 21.84 5.78 7.16
CA GLN A 183 21.26 4.53 6.67
C GLN A 183 20.14 4.82 5.65
N PRO A 184 20.48 5.31 4.46
CA PRO A 184 19.48 5.76 3.50
C PRO A 184 18.60 4.61 2.98
N SER A 185 17.32 4.87 2.85
CA SER A 185 16.38 4.05 2.07
C SER A 185 16.34 4.50 0.61
N PHE A 186 15.33 4.08 -0.15
CA PHE A 186 15.20 4.44 -1.56
C PHE A 186 14.45 5.75 -1.80
N ASP A 187 13.74 6.28 -0.81
CA ASP A 187 12.86 7.45 -0.93
C ASP A 187 13.25 8.64 -0.05
N ASP A 188 14.33 8.55 0.70
CA ASP A 188 14.76 9.57 1.69
C ASP A 188 14.91 10.98 1.11
N ASN A 189 15.17 11.09 -0.19
CA ASN A 189 15.26 12.37 -0.87
C ASN A 189 13.89 12.92 -1.31
N GLY A 190 12.86 12.07 -1.36
CA GLY A 190 11.51 12.47 -1.72
C GLY A 190 10.80 13.23 -0.60
N THR A 191 9.76 13.99 -0.94
CA THR A 191 8.94 14.72 0.05
C THR A 191 8.38 13.80 1.11
N SER A 192 7.83 12.63 0.71
CA SER A 192 7.29 11.63 1.64
C SER A 192 8.34 11.03 2.57
N GLY A 193 9.54 10.73 2.07
CA GLY A 193 10.63 10.19 2.87
C GLY A 193 11.11 11.21 3.91
N ARG A 194 11.34 12.47 3.49
CA ARG A 194 11.75 13.57 4.37
C ARG A 194 10.79 13.82 5.51
N GLU A 195 9.49 13.84 5.24
CA GLU A 195 8.45 14.00 6.28
C GLU A 195 8.49 12.88 7.32
N ASN A 196 8.80 11.66 6.90
CA ASN A 196 8.66 10.49 7.75
C ASN A 196 9.87 10.16 8.63
N PHE A 197 11.04 10.80 8.49
CA PHE A 197 12.18 10.59 9.39
C PHE A 197 11.82 10.72 10.87
N GLN A 198 11.03 11.72 11.25
CA GLN A 198 10.61 11.93 12.63
C GLN A 198 9.53 10.92 13.06
N HIS A 199 8.62 10.56 12.16
CA HIS A 199 7.44 9.76 12.50
C HIS A 199 7.76 8.29 12.70
N VAL A 200 8.72 7.72 11.97
CA VAL A 200 9.13 6.31 12.14
C VAL A 200 9.77 6.00 13.49
N TRP A 201 10.11 7.03 14.29
CA TRP A 201 10.59 6.92 15.66
C TRP A 201 9.53 7.33 16.71
N ASP A 202 8.26 7.44 16.32
CA ASP A 202 7.10 7.66 17.19
C ASP A 202 6.29 6.36 17.32
N LEU A 203 6.14 5.83 18.54
CA LEU A 203 5.40 4.60 18.78
C LEU A 203 3.90 4.77 18.48
N GLU A 204 3.35 5.97 18.73
CA GLU A 204 1.93 6.24 18.43
C GLU A 204 1.66 6.25 16.92
N PHE A 205 2.63 6.68 16.10
CA PHE A 205 2.55 6.52 14.64
C PHE A 205 2.40 5.04 14.26
N TRP A 206 3.23 4.15 14.81
CA TRP A 206 3.16 2.73 14.49
C TRP A 206 1.88 2.07 15.00
N LYS A 207 1.38 2.47 16.17
CA LYS A 207 0.08 1.97 16.67
C LYS A 207 -1.05 2.34 15.73
N GLU A 208 -1.14 3.61 15.33
CA GLU A 208 -2.14 4.11 14.39
C GLU A 208 -2.04 3.40 13.02
N TYR A 209 -0.82 3.25 12.51
CA TYR A 209 -0.55 2.60 11.24
C TYR A 209 -0.95 1.11 11.26
N LEU A 210 -0.52 0.38 12.29
CA LEU A 210 -0.80 -1.04 12.45
C LEU A 210 -2.30 -1.30 12.70
N ASP A 211 -2.97 -0.46 13.49
CA ASP A 211 -4.42 -0.53 13.68
C ASP A 211 -5.18 -0.35 12.36
N THR A 212 -4.73 0.59 11.53
CA THR A 212 -5.37 0.87 10.24
C THR A 212 -5.20 -0.30 9.27
N ILE A 213 -3.99 -0.84 9.11
CA ILE A 213 -3.77 -1.95 8.19
C ILE A 213 -4.37 -3.27 8.70
N ALA A 214 -4.46 -3.49 10.03
CA ALA A 214 -5.14 -4.66 10.59
C ALA A 214 -6.64 -4.66 10.24
N LYS A 215 -7.33 -3.52 10.37
CA LYS A 215 -8.74 -3.37 9.96
C LYS A 215 -8.93 -3.66 8.47
N GLN A 216 -7.96 -3.32 7.65
CA GLN A 216 -7.99 -3.57 6.21
C GLN A 216 -7.54 -4.99 5.82
N ARG A 217 -7.31 -5.88 6.81
CA ARG A 217 -6.95 -7.30 6.65
C ARG A 217 -5.54 -7.56 6.12
N TYR A 218 -4.62 -6.59 6.24
CA TYR A 218 -3.20 -6.86 6.06
C TYR A 218 -2.65 -7.58 7.28
N ASN A 219 -1.81 -8.58 7.03
CA ASN A 219 -1.19 -9.40 8.06
C ASN A 219 0.34 -9.42 7.96
N VAL A 220 0.93 -8.57 7.12
CA VAL A 220 2.38 -8.42 6.96
C VAL A 220 2.75 -6.94 6.85
N LEU A 221 3.75 -6.52 7.61
CA LEU A 221 4.48 -5.27 7.43
C LEU A 221 5.90 -5.60 6.99
N SER A 222 6.26 -5.25 5.76
CA SER A 222 7.63 -5.39 5.26
C SER A 222 8.34 -4.04 5.27
N LEU A 223 9.41 -3.93 6.06
CA LEU A 223 10.20 -2.73 6.26
C LEU A 223 11.46 -2.78 5.41
N TRP A 224 11.61 -1.84 4.49
CA TRP A 224 12.66 -1.84 3.48
C TRP A 224 13.69 -0.74 3.75
N ASN A 225 14.92 -1.13 4.02
CA ASN A 225 16.07 -0.22 4.13
C ASN A 225 17.29 -0.88 3.49
N ARG A 226 18.22 -0.09 2.98
CA ARG A 226 19.39 -0.64 2.29
C ARG A 226 20.33 -1.39 3.22
N HIS A 227 20.55 -0.86 4.44
CA HIS A 227 21.43 -1.47 5.44
C HIS A 227 21.01 -1.07 6.86
N PRO A 228 20.01 -1.74 7.46
CA PRO A 228 19.44 -1.33 8.75
C PRO A 228 20.23 -1.79 9.97
N PHE A 229 21.22 -2.68 9.82
CA PHE A 229 21.87 -3.37 10.94
C PHE A 229 22.48 -2.44 11.99
N PRO A 230 23.21 -1.34 11.65
CA PRO A 230 23.77 -0.45 12.66
C PRO A 230 22.74 0.19 13.61
N THR A 231 21.50 0.34 13.16
CA THR A 231 20.39 0.81 14.02
C THR A 231 19.72 -0.32 14.78
N LEU A 232 19.65 -1.53 14.19
CA LEU A 232 18.83 -2.61 14.75
C LEU A 232 19.59 -3.49 15.73
N VAL A 233 20.89 -3.70 15.55
CA VAL A 233 21.62 -4.70 16.32
C VAL A 233 22.99 -4.20 16.77
N LYS A 234 23.41 -4.65 17.96
CA LYS A 234 24.77 -4.52 18.44
C LYS A 234 25.50 -5.83 18.19
N VAL A 235 26.40 -5.82 17.22
CA VAL A 235 27.04 -7.04 16.69
C VAL A 235 28.29 -7.36 17.48
N PRO A 236 28.47 -8.59 18.01
CA PRO A 236 29.66 -9.00 18.74
C PRO A 236 30.95 -8.85 17.92
N GLY A 237 31.92 -8.10 18.46
CA GLY A 237 33.17 -7.76 17.80
C GLY A 237 33.12 -6.52 16.89
N TYR A 238 31.92 -5.89 16.77
CA TYR A 238 31.64 -4.69 15.99
C TYR A 238 30.72 -3.74 16.77
N GLU A 239 30.86 -3.70 18.09
CA GLU A 239 29.93 -2.98 18.97
C GLU A 239 29.92 -1.47 18.71
N ASP A 240 31.01 -0.93 18.22
CA ASP A 240 31.19 0.48 17.87
C ASP A 240 30.52 0.88 16.54
N VAL A 241 30.03 -0.08 15.75
CA VAL A 241 29.22 0.17 14.55
C VAL A 241 27.78 0.56 14.91
N ALA A 242 27.30 0.20 16.11
CA ALA A 242 25.94 0.50 16.55
C ALA A 242 25.72 2.02 16.66
N LEU A 243 24.64 2.52 16.05
CA LEU A 243 24.36 3.94 15.92
C LEU A 243 23.45 4.45 17.05
N ASP A 244 23.97 5.38 17.84
CA ASP A 244 23.15 6.23 18.71
C ASP A 244 22.50 7.37 17.90
N ASP A 245 21.55 8.07 18.53
CA ASP A 245 20.84 9.22 18.00
C ASP A 245 20.18 8.99 16.63
N VAL A 246 19.32 9.90 16.24
CA VAL A 246 18.61 9.87 14.93
C VAL A 246 18.74 11.22 14.27
N TYR A 247 19.19 11.22 13.03
CA TYR A 247 19.35 12.42 12.22
C TYR A 247 18.48 12.35 10.97
N ASP A 248 17.83 13.48 10.62
CA ASP A 248 17.09 13.60 9.36
C ASP A 248 18.03 13.69 8.15
N LYS A 249 17.44 13.75 6.97
CA LYS A 249 18.18 13.80 5.71
C LYS A 249 19.19 14.94 5.63
N ASP A 250 18.91 16.08 6.26
CA ASP A 250 19.75 17.27 6.24
C ASP A 250 20.80 17.28 7.36
N GLY A 251 20.77 16.26 8.23
CA GLY A 251 21.71 16.08 9.34
C GLY A 251 21.30 16.78 10.62
N LYS A 252 20.06 17.21 10.74
CA LYS A 252 19.50 17.74 11.98
C LYS A 252 19.19 16.59 12.92
N LEU A 253 19.61 16.71 14.19
CA LEU A 253 19.24 15.78 15.25
C LEU A 253 17.72 15.82 15.46
N ILE A 254 17.03 14.69 15.18
CA ILE A 254 15.59 14.55 15.37
C ILE A 254 15.28 13.98 16.75
N LYS A 255 16.06 12.97 17.15
CA LYS A 255 15.83 12.28 18.42
C LYS A 255 17.14 11.83 19.03
N LYS A 256 17.34 12.19 20.29
CA LYS A 256 18.45 11.67 21.08
C LYS A 256 18.05 10.31 21.63
N MET A 257 18.77 9.27 21.27
CA MET A 257 18.52 7.88 21.68
C MET A 257 19.83 7.11 21.72
N THR A 258 20.01 6.30 22.75
CA THR A 258 21.03 5.25 22.72
C THR A 258 20.60 4.10 21.81
N HIS A 259 21.55 3.31 21.33
CA HIS A 259 21.25 2.10 20.54
C HIS A 259 20.32 1.13 21.30
N ALA A 260 20.49 0.96 22.62
CA ALA A 260 19.63 0.14 23.43
C ALA A 260 18.16 0.62 23.44
N GLU A 261 17.94 1.94 23.48
CA GLU A 261 16.59 2.52 23.36
C GLU A 261 16.00 2.31 21.97
N LYS A 262 16.81 2.34 20.90
CA LYS A 262 16.36 2.00 19.55
C LYS A 262 15.91 0.54 19.45
N VAL A 263 16.68 -0.39 20.03
CA VAL A 263 16.31 -1.81 20.11
C VAL A 263 14.99 -1.98 20.85
N ALA A 264 14.87 -1.39 22.04
CA ALA A 264 13.65 -1.47 22.85
C ALA A 264 12.44 -0.85 22.13
N PHE A 265 12.64 0.21 21.36
CA PHE A 265 11.59 0.82 20.52
C PHE A 265 11.07 -0.17 19.47
N TRP A 266 11.95 -0.79 18.70
CA TRP A 266 11.55 -1.74 17.66
C TRP A 266 10.94 -3.03 18.23
N GLN A 267 11.36 -3.48 19.41
CA GLN A 267 10.69 -4.58 20.12
C GLN A 267 9.25 -4.21 20.45
N LYS A 268 8.98 -3.00 20.97
CA LYS A 268 7.61 -2.53 21.23
C LYS A 268 6.75 -2.42 19.97
N VAL A 269 7.32 -1.98 18.85
CA VAL A 269 6.61 -1.94 17.56
C VAL A 269 6.23 -3.37 17.11
N MET A 270 7.16 -4.33 17.24
CA MET A 270 6.90 -5.72 16.85
C MET A 270 5.92 -6.43 17.79
N ASP A 271 5.97 -6.14 19.10
CA ASP A 271 4.99 -6.64 20.07
C ASP A 271 3.59 -6.13 19.71
N TYR A 272 3.46 -4.84 19.42
CA TYR A 272 2.17 -4.27 19.02
C TYR A 272 1.67 -4.82 17.68
N ALA A 273 2.56 -5.08 16.72
CA ALA A 273 2.21 -5.74 15.46
C ALA A 273 1.66 -7.15 15.70
N ASP A 274 2.32 -7.94 16.57
CA ASP A 274 1.84 -9.28 16.95
C ASP A 274 0.47 -9.21 17.63
N ASP A 275 0.22 -8.21 18.49
CA ASP A 275 -1.10 -7.93 19.10
C ASP A 275 -2.19 -7.60 18.06
N ARG A 276 -1.84 -7.34 16.84
CA ARG A 276 -2.75 -7.12 15.68
C ARG A 276 -2.71 -8.26 14.67
N GLY A 277 -1.95 -9.33 14.96
CA GLY A 277 -1.78 -10.45 14.04
C GLY A 277 -0.96 -10.11 12.79
N ILE A 278 -0.12 -9.07 12.88
CA ILE A 278 0.73 -8.60 11.78
C ILE A 278 2.14 -9.11 11.96
N GLU A 279 2.63 -9.83 10.96
CA GLU A 279 4.02 -10.28 10.88
C GLU A 279 4.93 -9.14 10.44
N VAL A 280 6.07 -8.95 11.11
CA VAL A 280 7.06 -7.94 10.72
C VAL A 280 8.23 -8.63 10.03
N TRP A 281 8.61 -8.08 8.89
CA TRP A 281 9.72 -8.51 8.05
C TRP A 281 10.65 -7.34 7.77
N TRP A 282 11.98 -7.56 7.92
CA TRP A 282 12.97 -6.60 7.43
C TRP A 282 13.47 -7.03 6.05
N TYR A 283 13.63 -6.07 5.15
CA TYR A 283 14.21 -6.27 3.83
C TYR A 283 15.47 -5.44 3.69
N VAL A 284 16.53 -6.07 3.21
CA VAL A 284 17.86 -5.48 3.03
C VAL A 284 18.27 -5.53 1.56
N TRP A 285 19.21 -4.67 1.20
CA TRP A 285 19.69 -4.56 -0.17
C TRP A 285 21.21 -4.65 -0.23
N ASN A 286 21.76 -5.50 -1.07
CA ASN A 286 23.20 -5.72 -1.18
C ASN A 286 23.82 -4.94 -2.33
N ILE A 287 25.11 -4.68 -2.29
CA ILE A 287 25.91 -4.70 -1.07
C ILE A 287 26.02 -3.25 -0.58
N HIS A 288 25.48 -2.98 0.59
CA HIS A 288 25.57 -1.68 1.22
C HIS A 288 26.05 -1.86 2.66
N VAL A 289 26.87 -0.94 3.12
CA VAL A 289 27.39 -0.91 4.49
C VAL A 289 27.16 0.45 5.15
N TYR A 290 26.14 1.15 4.72
CA TYR A 290 25.77 2.49 5.19
C TYR A 290 25.70 2.58 6.71
N GLY A 291 26.35 3.60 7.26
CA GLY A 291 26.43 3.82 8.70
C GLY A 291 27.54 3.01 9.39
N SER A 292 28.30 2.20 8.65
CA SER A 292 29.41 1.41 9.17
C SER A 292 30.75 1.69 8.49
N GLU A 293 30.77 2.52 7.43
CA GLU A 293 31.96 2.75 6.58
C GLU A 293 33.13 3.39 7.35
N ASP A 294 32.85 4.33 8.22
CA ASP A 294 33.85 5.13 8.95
C ASP A 294 34.32 4.49 10.27
N THR A 295 34.11 3.18 10.41
CA THR A 295 34.52 2.45 11.61
C THR A 295 35.95 1.94 11.48
N LYS A 296 36.59 1.62 12.62
CA LYS A 296 37.94 1.04 12.65
C LYS A 296 38.06 -0.33 11.96
N HIS A 297 36.96 -0.92 11.56
CA HIS A 297 36.94 -2.30 11.02
C HIS A 297 37.20 -2.38 9.53
N GLY A 298 37.26 -1.25 8.80
CA GLY A 298 37.49 -1.24 7.35
C GLY A 298 36.37 -1.92 6.55
N LEU A 299 35.13 -1.75 6.98
CA LEU A 299 33.94 -2.26 6.28
C LEU A 299 33.74 -1.50 4.97
N THR A 300 33.58 -2.24 3.88
CA THR A 300 33.37 -1.66 2.55
C THR A 300 32.32 -2.44 1.78
N ASP A 301 31.77 -1.86 0.74
CA ASP A 301 30.82 -2.50 -0.18
C ASP A 301 31.51 -3.43 -1.21
N SER A 302 32.81 -3.73 -1.03
CA SER A 302 33.51 -4.71 -1.85
C SER A 302 33.04 -6.13 -1.53
N PRO A 303 32.61 -6.91 -2.52
CA PRO A 303 32.17 -8.29 -2.31
C PRO A 303 33.31 -9.24 -1.89
N THR A 304 34.56 -8.82 -2.02
CA THR A 304 35.76 -9.58 -1.59
C THR A 304 36.22 -9.22 -0.19
N ASN A 305 35.61 -8.23 0.47
CA ASN A 305 35.97 -7.85 1.83
C ASN A 305 35.46 -8.89 2.84
N ALA A 306 36.41 -9.68 3.40
CA ALA A 306 36.09 -10.74 4.35
C ALA A 306 35.49 -10.20 5.67
N THR A 307 35.95 -9.02 6.13
CA THR A 307 35.42 -8.39 7.34
C THR A 307 33.96 -7.98 7.14
N THR A 308 33.60 -7.45 5.97
CA THR A 308 32.20 -7.12 5.64
C THR A 308 31.32 -8.37 5.63
N LYS A 309 31.81 -9.48 5.07
CA LYS A 309 31.07 -10.76 5.11
C LYS A 309 30.84 -11.23 6.53
N ASP A 310 31.86 -11.24 7.39
CA ASP A 310 31.75 -11.62 8.80
C ASP A 310 30.78 -10.73 9.56
N TYR A 311 30.89 -9.42 9.39
CA TYR A 311 30.00 -8.43 9.99
C TYR A 311 28.53 -8.67 9.60
N ILE A 312 28.20 -8.81 8.31
CA ILE A 312 26.82 -8.99 7.87
C ILE A 312 26.27 -10.36 8.34
N ARG A 313 27.07 -11.44 8.26
CA ARG A 313 26.69 -12.76 8.79
C ARG A 313 26.32 -12.70 10.26
N LYS A 314 27.18 -12.08 11.08
CA LYS A 314 26.89 -11.89 12.53
C LYS A 314 25.70 -10.97 12.76
N SER A 315 25.52 -9.93 11.93
CA SER A 315 24.34 -9.06 11.99
C SER A 315 23.04 -9.80 11.79
N VAL A 316 22.99 -10.73 10.84
CA VAL A 316 21.81 -11.59 10.58
C VAL A 316 21.52 -12.47 11.78
N THR A 317 22.54 -13.13 12.35
CA THR A 317 22.40 -13.95 13.57
C THR A 317 21.86 -13.10 14.73
N GLN A 318 22.49 -11.95 14.96
CA GLN A 318 22.14 -11.05 16.05
C GLN A 318 20.73 -10.44 15.88
N LEU A 319 20.29 -10.20 14.65
CA LEU A 319 18.95 -9.69 14.35
C LEU A 319 17.86 -10.59 14.93
N PHE A 320 17.96 -11.89 14.70
CA PHE A 320 16.99 -12.87 15.22
C PHE A 320 17.13 -13.12 16.72
N LEU A 321 18.32 -12.97 17.29
CA LEU A 321 18.53 -13.02 18.74
C LEU A 321 17.91 -11.81 19.44
N THR A 322 18.01 -10.64 18.85
CA THR A 322 17.54 -9.37 19.42
C THR A 322 16.01 -9.22 19.33
N TYR A 323 15.39 -9.75 18.26
CA TYR A 323 13.97 -9.56 17.99
C TYR A 323 13.20 -10.90 17.93
N PRO A 324 12.69 -11.39 19.06
CA PRO A 324 11.97 -12.69 19.09
C PRO A 324 10.65 -12.66 18.31
N LYS A 325 10.05 -11.49 18.07
CA LYS A 325 8.81 -11.32 17.29
C LYS A 325 9.05 -11.04 15.79
N LEU A 326 10.30 -10.86 15.36
CA LEU A 326 10.61 -10.71 13.95
C LEU A 326 10.31 -12.03 13.22
N THR A 327 9.46 -11.99 12.20
CA THR A 327 9.04 -13.19 11.47
C THR A 327 10.08 -13.67 10.48
N GLY A 328 10.74 -12.75 9.79
CA GLY A 328 11.71 -13.12 8.78
C GLY A 328 12.52 -11.95 8.20
N LEU A 329 13.41 -12.33 7.31
CA LEU A 329 14.30 -11.45 6.58
C LEU A 329 14.08 -11.61 5.09
N GLY A 330 13.88 -10.49 4.38
CA GLY A 330 13.93 -10.43 2.92
C GLY A 330 15.27 -9.87 2.46
N MET A 331 15.78 -10.37 1.36
CA MET A 331 17.07 -9.95 0.80
C MET A 331 16.96 -9.69 -0.69
N CYS A 332 17.45 -8.52 -1.14
CA CYS A 332 17.70 -8.25 -2.54
C CYS A 332 19.18 -8.42 -2.83
N PRO A 333 19.58 -9.20 -3.85
CA PRO A 333 20.99 -9.39 -4.17
C PRO A 333 21.70 -8.10 -4.59
N GLY A 334 20.95 -7.10 -5.09
CA GLY A 334 21.45 -5.77 -5.39
C GLY A 334 22.16 -5.63 -6.74
N GLU A 335 22.24 -4.38 -7.19
CA GLU A 335 22.86 -3.99 -8.46
C GLU A 335 24.40 -3.88 -8.35
N ASN A 336 24.94 -3.66 -7.16
CA ASN A 336 26.39 -3.47 -6.95
C ASN A 336 27.23 -4.67 -7.37
N PHE A 337 26.63 -5.85 -7.45
CA PHE A 337 27.28 -7.03 -8.04
C PHE A 337 27.21 -7.04 -9.59
N ALA A 338 26.18 -6.37 -10.16
CA ALA A 338 25.88 -6.50 -11.59
C ALA A 338 26.90 -5.81 -12.50
N ASP A 339 27.47 -4.68 -12.05
CA ASP A 339 28.35 -3.85 -12.87
C ASP A 339 29.75 -4.44 -13.03
N LYS A 340 30.17 -5.31 -12.13
CA LYS A 340 31.54 -5.89 -12.10
C LYS A 340 31.60 -7.37 -12.45
N ASN A 341 30.49 -8.12 -12.21
CA ASN A 341 30.43 -9.54 -12.51
C ASN A 341 28.99 -9.95 -12.87
N LYS A 342 28.74 -10.30 -14.11
CA LYS A 342 27.54 -11.04 -14.54
C LYS A 342 27.52 -12.47 -13.98
N ASP A 343 28.41 -12.78 -13.05
CA ASP A 343 28.53 -14.07 -12.42
C ASP A 343 27.49 -14.22 -11.31
N HIS A 344 26.35 -14.79 -11.68
CA HIS A 344 25.27 -15.06 -10.74
C HIS A 344 25.67 -16.11 -9.69
N ASP A 345 26.57 -17.01 -10.01
CA ASP A 345 27.08 -18.01 -9.07
C ASP A 345 27.86 -17.37 -7.93
N PHE A 346 28.79 -16.48 -8.24
CA PHE A 346 29.54 -15.71 -7.24
C PHE A 346 28.63 -14.87 -6.36
N LYS A 347 27.64 -14.18 -6.95
CA LYS A 347 26.68 -13.34 -6.24
C LYS A 347 25.86 -14.17 -5.23
N GLU A 348 25.30 -15.28 -5.69
CA GLU A 348 24.48 -16.13 -4.83
C GLU A 348 25.30 -16.88 -3.78
N GLN A 349 26.56 -17.20 -4.08
CA GLN A 349 27.47 -17.72 -3.06
C GLN A 349 27.74 -16.67 -1.97
N TRP A 350 27.98 -15.43 -2.36
CA TRP A 350 28.15 -14.33 -1.41
C TRP A 350 26.91 -14.14 -0.53
N CYS A 351 25.74 -14.10 -1.15
CA CYS A 351 24.47 -13.97 -0.41
C CYS A 351 24.25 -15.16 0.56
N TRP A 352 24.60 -16.37 0.14
CA TRP A 352 24.58 -17.53 1.01
C TRP A 352 25.53 -17.40 2.19
N ASP A 353 26.81 -17.05 1.94
CA ASP A 353 27.84 -16.91 2.96
C ASP A 353 27.45 -15.96 4.10
N VAL A 354 26.66 -14.92 3.79
CA VAL A 354 26.24 -13.93 4.80
C VAL A 354 24.85 -14.17 5.35
N TYR A 355 23.84 -14.41 4.51
CA TYR A 355 22.45 -14.56 4.97
C TYR A 355 22.10 -16.00 5.32
N GLY A 356 22.40 -16.93 4.42
CA GLY A 356 22.14 -18.35 4.65
C GLY A 356 22.89 -18.87 5.88
N GLU A 357 24.19 -18.63 5.92
CA GLU A 357 25.03 -19.05 7.05
C GLU A 357 24.68 -18.28 8.35
N GLY A 358 24.32 -17.00 8.27
CA GLY A 358 23.88 -16.22 9.43
C GLY A 358 22.58 -16.77 10.04
N ILE A 359 21.64 -17.23 9.20
CA ILE A 359 20.43 -17.92 9.67
C ILE A 359 20.79 -19.29 10.26
N LEU A 360 21.69 -20.06 9.64
CA LEU A 360 22.13 -21.34 10.18
C LEU A 360 22.84 -21.20 11.55
N ASP A 361 23.64 -20.16 11.73
CA ASP A 361 24.26 -19.86 13.03
C ASP A 361 23.21 -19.57 14.10
N TYR A 362 22.17 -18.78 13.76
CA TYR A 362 21.03 -18.59 14.65
C TYR A 362 20.30 -19.90 14.96
N LYS A 363 20.04 -20.74 13.96
CA LYS A 363 19.32 -22.01 14.11
C LYS A 363 20.07 -23.02 14.99
N LYS A 364 21.41 -22.98 15.05
CA LYS A 364 22.20 -23.78 16.00
C LYS A 364 21.87 -23.43 17.47
N LEU A 365 21.57 -22.15 17.72
CA LEU A 365 21.22 -21.65 19.06
C LEU A 365 19.72 -21.82 19.38
N ASN A 366 18.86 -21.71 18.38
CA ASN A 366 17.40 -21.72 18.50
C ASN A 366 16.74 -22.60 17.43
N PRO A 367 16.91 -23.93 17.47
CA PRO A 367 16.48 -24.84 16.40
C PRO A 367 14.95 -24.87 16.21
N ALA A 368 14.18 -24.65 17.26
CA ALA A 368 12.70 -24.75 17.22
C ALA A 368 12.02 -23.54 16.58
N ARG A 369 12.65 -22.35 16.66
CA ARG A 369 12.03 -21.12 16.09
C ARG A 369 12.13 -21.14 14.58
N LYS A 370 10.98 -21.03 13.91
CA LYS A 370 10.92 -20.87 12.45
C LYS A 370 11.35 -19.45 12.05
N ILE A 371 12.20 -19.38 11.03
CA ILE A 371 12.66 -18.13 10.43
C ILE A 371 12.23 -18.09 8.97
N GLY A 372 11.44 -17.10 8.62
CA GLY A 372 11.11 -16.83 7.25
C GLY A 372 12.29 -16.19 6.49
N PHE A 373 12.53 -16.64 5.28
CA PHE A 373 13.50 -16.02 4.41
C PHE A 373 12.90 -15.82 3.02
N VAL A 374 13.03 -14.58 2.47
CA VAL A 374 12.56 -14.22 1.13
C VAL A 374 13.73 -13.73 0.30
N HIS A 375 14.00 -14.43 -0.78
CA HIS A 375 15.01 -14.02 -1.75
C HIS A 375 14.36 -13.27 -2.90
N ARG A 376 14.71 -12.00 -3.10
CA ARG A 376 14.18 -11.23 -4.22
C ARG A 376 14.86 -11.66 -5.53
N TYR A 377 14.04 -12.03 -6.51
CA TYR A 377 14.53 -12.32 -7.85
C TYR A 377 14.78 -11.00 -8.61
N TRP A 378 16.05 -10.56 -8.59
CA TRP A 378 16.46 -9.34 -9.25
C TRP A 378 17.93 -9.41 -9.65
N LEU A 379 18.21 -9.37 -10.95
CA LEU A 379 19.55 -9.50 -11.53
C LEU A 379 20.29 -10.76 -11.03
N THR A 380 19.60 -11.88 -11.01
CA THR A 380 20.09 -13.17 -10.56
C THR A 380 19.45 -14.32 -11.37
N ASP A 381 19.73 -15.57 -11.01
CA ASP A 381 19.21 -16.77 -11.65
C ASP A 381 18.65 -17.76 -10.64
N PHE A 382 17.51 -18.37 -10.94
CA PHE A 382 16.81 -19.31 -10.05
C PHE A 382 17.64 -20.55 -9.69
N THR A 383 18.47 -21.03 -10.62
CA THR A 383 19.30 -22.23 -10.42
C THR A 383 20.28 -22.00 -9.27
N TYR A 384 21.01 -20.89 -9.32
CA TYR A 384 22.00 -20.59 -8.29
C TYR A 384 21.37 -20.24 -6.92
N ILE A 385 20.19 -19.60 -6.92
CA ILE A 385 19.41 -19.38 -5.69
C ILE A 385 19.02 -20.74 -5.09
N GLY A 386 18.41 -21.62 -5.90
CA GLY A 386 17.90 -22.92 -5.46
C GLY A 386 18.99 -23.80 -4.91
N ASP A 387 20.15 -23.89 -5.56
CA ASP A 387 21.28 -24.74 -5.14
C ASP A 387 21.81 -24.41 -3.74
N ARG A 388 21.66 -23.16 -3.31
CA ARG A 388 22.14 -22.68 -2.02
C ARG A 388 21.05 -22.64 -0.98
N PHE A 389 19.98 -21.90 -1.22
CA PHE A 389 18.97 -21.60 -0.20
C PHE A 389 18.05 -22.78 0.13
N LYS A 390 18.00 -23.84 -0.70
CA LYS A 390 17.35 -25.13 -0.32
C LYS A 390 17.95 -25.79 0.94
N LYS A 391 19.14 -25.34 1.37
CA LYS A 391 19.79 -25.84 2.62
C LYS A 391 19.21 -25.20 3.88
N LEU A 392 18.38 -24.16 3.76
CA LEU A 392 17.72 -23.56 4.92
C LEU A 392 16.66 -24.53 5.49
N PRO A 393 16.70 -24.83 6.82
CA PRO A 393 15.82 -25.84 7.40
C PRO A 393 14.33 -25.44 7.37
N ASP A 394 14.03 -24.16 7.38
CA ASP A 394 12.65 -23.64 7.32
C ASP A 394 12.22 -23.30 5.88
N GLY A 395 13.10 -23.55 4.89
CA GLY A 395 12.88 -23.21 3.50
C GLY A 395 13.08 -21.71 3.20
N TYR A 396 12.75 -21.33 1.99
CA TYR A 396 12.77 -19.94 1.52
C TYR A 396 11.68 -19.72 0.48
N ASP A 397 11.25 -18.47 0.34
CA ASP A 397 10.35 -18.04 -0.71
C ASP A 397 11.10 -17.08 -1.67
N LEU A 398 10.61 -16.96 -2.89
CA LEU A 398 11.06 -15.93 -3.83
C LEU A 398 10.19 -14.67 -3.72
N GLU A 399 10.73 -13.52 -4.08
CA GLU A 399 9.93 -12.31 -4.31
C GLU A 399 10.15 -11.83 -5.74
N TYR A 400 9.06 -11.53 -6.42
CA TYR A 400 9.09 -11.07 -7.80
C TYR A 400 8.17 -9.86 -8.00
N LYS A 401 8.59 -8.92 -8.84
CA LYS A 401 7.79 -7.74 -9.23
C LYS A 401 6.65 -8.17 -10.16
N TYR A 402 5.43 -8.32 -9.63
CA TYR A 402 4.26 -8.82 -10.37
C TYR A 402 4.02 -8.12 -11.71
N SER A 403 4.03 -6.80 -11.70
CA SER A 403 3.82 -5.94 -12.88
C SER A 403 5.04 -5.07 -13.17
N LYS A 404 6.24 -5.54 -12.85
CA LYS A 404 7.47 -4.75 -12.84
C LYS A 404 7.28 -3.49 -11.96
N ALA A 405 7.28 -2.29 -12.55
CA ALA A 405 7.05 -1.06 -11.78
C ALA A 405 5.66 -0.42 -12.04
N ARG A 406 4.75 -1.14 -12.69
CA ARG A 406 3.47 -0.59 -13.18
C ARG A 406 2.29 -1.44 -12.72
N LEU A 407 2.01 -1.41 -11.40
CA LEU A 407 0.89 -2.15 -10.84
C LEU A 407 -0.42 -1.81 -11.57
N TYR A 408 -0.65 -0.54 -11.84
CA TYR A 408 -1.82 -0.07 -12.54
C TYR A 408 -1.60 -0.02 -14.07
N SER A 409 -1.16 -1.12 -14.66
CA SER A 409 -1.12 -1.32 -16.11
C SER A 409 -2.13 -2.39 -16.56
N ALA A 410 -1.98 -3.60 -16.09
CA ALA A 410 -2.89 -4.70 -16.36
C ALA A 410 -3.04 -5.59 -15.12
N PRO A 411 -4.27 -6.06 -14.81
CA PRO A 411 -4.50 -6.98 -13.70
C PRO A 411 -3.88 -8.36 -13.95
N ASN A 412 -3.62 -8.70 -15.21
CA ASN A 412 -2.93 -9.92 -15.63
C ASN A 412 -1.72 -9.58 -16.51
N PRO A 413 -0.56 -9.21 -15.93
CA PRO A 413 0.61 -8.83 -16.70
C PRO A 413 1.13 -10.01 -17.53
N PRO A 414 1.32 -9.85 -18.86
CA PRO A 414 1.63 -10.95 -19.76
C PRO A 414 2.99 -11.63 -19.52
N PHE A 415 3.93 -10.89 -18.94
CA PHE A 415 5.28 -11.38 -18.66
C PHE A 415 5.38 -12.24 -17.39
N VAL A 416 4.38 -12.26 -16.51
CA VAL A 416 4.40 -13.10 -15.28
C VAL A 416 4.55 -14.57 -15.65
N LYS A 417 3.83 -15.04 -16.64
CA LYS A 417 3.95 -16.44 -17.09
C LYS A 417 5.36 -16.74 -17.59
N LYS A 418 5.84 -16.00 -18.59
CA LYS A 418 7.13 -16.23 -19.26
C LYS A 418 8.34 -15.99 -18.37
N ASP A 419 8.34 -14.87 -17.64
CA ASP A 419 9.52 -14.42 -16.89
C ASP A 419 9.61 -15.04 -15.49
N VAL A 420 8.53 -15.64 -15.00
CA VAL A 420 8.47 -16.21 -13.64
C VAL A 420 7.97 -17.64 -13.63
N LEU A 421 6.73 -17.88 -14.07
CA LEU A 421 6.08 -19.17 -13.87
C LEU A 421 6.72 -20.29 -14.69
N ASP A 422 7.15 -19.98 -15.90
CA ASP A 422 7.78 -20.97 -16.81
C ASP A 422 9.22 -21.29 -16.41
N VAL A 423 9.87 -20.42 -15.61
CA VAL A 423 11.29 -20.58 -15.20
C VAL A 423 11.47 -20.92 -13.73
N THR A 424 10.47 -20.66 -12.89
CA THR A 424 10.52 -20.96 -11.45
C THR A 424 10.30 -22.47 -11.23
N PRO A 425 11.13 -23.14 -10.44
CA PRO A 425 10.97 -24.56 -10.13
C PRO A 425 9.60 -24.87 -9.53
N ALA A 426 9.07 -26.06 -9.84
CA ALA A 426 7.81 -26.53 -9.27
C ALA A 426 7.88 -26.58 -7.73
N GLY A 427 6.79 -26.12 -7.07
CA GLY A 427 6.71 -26.07 -5.59
C GLY A 427 7.36 -24.85 -4.95
N MET A 428 8.08 -24.01 -5.71
CA MET A 428 8.65 -22.76 -5.22
C MET A 428 7.55 -21.73 -5.01
N LYS A 429 7.51 -21.13 -3.82
CA LYS A 429 6.56 -20.08 -3.48
C LYS A 429 7.10 -18.69 -3.82
N THR A 430 6.19 -17.83 -4.26
CA THR A 430 6.51 -16.48 -4.71
C THR A 430 5.70 -15.45 -3.92
N TRP A 431 6.38 -14.44 -3.40
CA TRP A 431 5.80 -13.20 -2.93
C TRP A 431 5.72 -12.21 -4.08
N TRP A 432 4.52 -11.72 -4.35
CA TRP A 432 4.31 -10.73 -5.40
C TRP A 432 4.56 -9.33 -4.86
N ASN A 433 5.58 -8.66 -5.37
CA ASN A 433 5.80 -7.25 -5.09
C ASN A 433 4.93 -6.41 -6.02
N LEU A 434 3.87 -5.87 -5.45
CA LEU A 434 2.88 -5.04 -6.16
C LEU A 434 3.35 -3.59 -6.15
N ARG A 435 4.26 -3.25 -7.04
CA ARG A 435 4.85 -1.92 -7.12
C ARG A 435 3.90 -0.93 -7.79
N ASN A 436 3.42 0.04 -7.03
CA ASN A 436 2.55 1.10 -7.48
C ASN A 436 3.30 2.43 -7.73
N ASP A 437 4.44 2.37 -8.43
CA ASP A 437 5.24 3.56 -8.77
C ASP A 437 4.60 4.45 -9.84
N ASP A 438 3.39 4.19 -10.23
CA ASP A 438 2.60 4.92 -11.22
C ASP A 438 1.50 5.81 -10.62
N ILE A 439 1.20 5.68 -9.31
CA ILE A 439 0.25 6.52 -8.59
C ILE A 439 0.82 6.90 -7.22
N PHE A 440 1.04 8.19 -6.98
CA PHE A 440 1.51 8.72 -5.71
C PHE A 440 0.59 9.78 -5.12
N LEU A 441 -0.09 10.55 -5.97
CA LEU A 441 -0.75 11.78 -5.56
C LEU A 441 -2.26 11.63 -5.47
N VAL A 442 -2.91 11.22 -6.57
CA VAL A 442 -4.37 11.15 -6.63
C VAL A 442 -4.91 9.87 -6.00
N ARG A 443 -6.05 9.97 -5.31
CA ARG A 443 -6.76 8.82 -4.77
C ARG A 443 -7.30 7.96 -5.90
N TRP A 444 -7.00 6.68 -5.85
CA TRP A 444 -7.41 5.70 -6.86
C TRP A 444 -8.32 4.63 -6.22
N GLY A 445 -9.29 4.08 -6.99
CA GLY A 445 -10.19 3.05 -6.48
C GLY A 445 -11.00 2.39 -7.60
N ASP A 446 -10.49 1.26 -8.12
CA ASP A 446 -11.21 0.36 -9.01
C ASP A 446 -11.28 -1.05 -8.38
N PRO A 447 -12.41 -1.42 -7.76
CA PRO A 447 -12.57 -2.73 -7.13
C PRO A 447 -12.45 -3.89 -8.11
N GLU A 448 -12.93 -3.72 -9.33
CA GLU A 448 -12.89 -4.78 -10.34
C GLU A 448 -11.46 -5.06 -10.79
N TYR A 449 -10.66 -4.00 -10.98
CA TYR A 449 -9.24 -4.13 -11.28
C TYR A 449 -8.51 -4.94 -10.20
N VAL A 450 -8.73 -4.60 -8.92
CA VAL A 450 -8.08 -5.28 -7.80
C VAL A 450 -8.54 -6.73 -7.70
N LYS A 451 -9.86 -6.98 -7.83
CA LYS A 451 -10.42 -8.33 -7.86
C LYS A 451 -9.76 -9.18 -8.93
N GLN A 452 -9.71 -8.67 -10.15
CA GLN A 452 -9.09 -9.39 -11.28
C GLN A 452 -7.60 -9.64 -11.03
N ALA A 453 -6.85 -8.67 -10.51
CA ALA A 453 -5.43 -8.86 -10.20
C ALA A 453 -5.21 -9.96 -9.16
N VAL A 454 -6.02 -9.98 -8.09
CA VAL A 454 -5.96 -11.01 -7.05
C VAL A 454 -6.31 -12.40 -7.59
N LEU A 455 -7.35 -12.50 -8.41
CA LEU A 455 -7.77 -13.77 -9.02
C LEU A 455 -6.76 -14.31 -10.04
N ASN A 456 -5.93 -13.44 -10.63
CA ASN A 456 -4.88 -13.82 -11.57
C ASN A 456 -3.55 -14.21 -10.87
N PHE A 457 -3.43 -14.09 -9.55
CA PHE A 457 -2.30 -14.68 -8.87
C PHE A 457 -2.33 -16.20 -9.05
N PRO A 458 -1.17 -16.85 -9.34
CA PRO A 458 -1.14 -18.30 -9.53
C PRO A 458 -1.76 -19.06 -8.36
N GLY A 459 -2.85 -19.79 -8.65
CA GLY A 459 -3.64 -20.54 -7.67
C GLY A 459 -3.14 -21.96 -7.39
N ASP A 460 -2.03 -22.37 -8.00
CA ASP A 460 -1.44 -23.72 -7.92
C ASP A 460 -0.52 -23.94 -6.70
N GLY A 461 -0.65 -23.11 -5.68
CA GLY A 461 0.18 -23.14 -4.47
C GLY A 461 1.50 -22.36 -4.57
N ARG A 462 1.82 -21.77 -5.73
CA ARG A 462 3.02 -20.94 -5.92
C ARG A 462 2.92 -19.54 -5.32
N THR A 463 1.73 -19.02 -5.05
CA THR A 463 1.56 -17.73 -4.39
C THR A 463 1.73 -17.89 -2.87
N ALA A 464 2.83 -17.37 -2.32
CA ALA A 464 3.02 -17.23 -0.87
C ALA A 464 2.21 -16.06 -0.32
N GLY A 465 2.20 -14.95 -1.05
CA GLY A 465 1.53 -13.71 -0.68
C GLY A 465 1.89 -12.56 -1.60
N TYR A 466 1.56 -11.36 -1.15
CA TYR A 466 2.01 -10.12 -1.80
C TYR A 466 2.42 -9.07 -0.79
N VAL A 467 3.25 -8.12 -1.24
CA VAL A 467 3.52 -6.84 -0.57
C VAL A 467 3.18 -5.70 -1.53
N TRP A 468 2.35 -4.78 -1.08
CA TRP A 468 1.88 -3.64 -1.86
C TRP A 468 2.59 -2.35 -1.43
N GLY A 469 3.18 -1.62 -2.37
CA GLY A 469 3.88 -0.37 -2.15
C GLY A 469 4.97 -0.10 -3.18
N SER A 470 5.34 1.18 -3.34
CA SER A 470 6.35 1.61 -4.32
C SER A 470 7.78 1.43 -3.81
N ASP A 471 8.77 1.58 -4.70
CA ASP A 471 10.19 1.67 -4.33
C ASP A 471 10.63 3.11 -4.06
N ARG A 472 9.83 4.12 -4.43
CA ARG A 472 10.21 5.53 -4.41
C ARG A 472 9.24 6.44 -3.65
N PHE A 473 8.44 5.88 -2.76
CA PHE A 473 7.51 6.62 -1.92
C PHE A 473 7.38 5.98 -0.54
N CYS A 474 7.34 6.79 0.51
CA CYS A 474 7.12 6.35 1.89
C CYS A 474 5.62 6.45 2.21
N TRP A 475 5.00 5.32 2.45
CA TRP A 475 3.57 5.22 2.78
C TRP A 475 3.30 5.44 4.28
N GLY A 476 3.89 6.49 4.85
CA GLY A 476 3.77 6.87 6.26
C GLY A 476 2.79 8.01 6.49
N ARG A 477 3.27 9.10 7.11
CA ARG A 477 2.52 10.37 7.24
C ARG A 477 2.38 11.03 5.89
N GLU A 478 1.20 11.51 5.62
CA GLU A 478 0.84 12.23 4.42
C GLU A 478 1.46 13.63 4.44
N SER A 479 1.99 14.07 3.30
CA SER A 479 2.75 15.32 3.21
C SER A 479 2.33 16.25 2.08
N ALA A 480 1.42 15.82 1.22
CA ALA A 480 1.07 16.57 0.02
C ALA A 480 -0.22 17.39 0.13
N SER A 481 -1.19 16.97 0.94
CA SER A 481 -2.49 17.65 1.04
C SER A 481 -2.39 19.01 1.70
N LYS A 482 -3.04 20.03 1.09
CA LYS A 482 -3.21 21.35 1.69
C LYS A 482 -4.19 21.32 2.88
N ASN A 483 -5.21 20.48 2.79
CA ASN A 483 -6.29 20.35 3.77
C ASN A 483 -6.46 18.89 4.16
N PRO A 484 -5.54 18.30 4.93
CA PRO A 484 -5.70 16.92 5.39
C PRO A 484 -6.93 16.79 6.29
N THR A 485 -7.59 15.64 6.28
CA THR A 485 -8.76 15.37 7.12
C THR A 485 -8.43 15.38 8.62
N SER A 486 -7.16 15.21 8.93
CA SER A 486 -6.58 15.32 10.28
C SER A 486 -5.16 15.88 10.16
N PRO A 487 -4.68 16.71 11.10
CA PRO A 487 -3.29 17.20 11.09
C PRO A 487 -2.22 16.08 11.11
N ARG A 488 -2.63 14.87 11.52
CA ARG A 488 -1.78 13.68 11.57
C ARG A 488 -2.20 12.60 10.57
N GLN A 489 -2.87 12.97 9.49
CA GLN A 489 -3.35 12.03 8.49
C GLN A 489 -2.22 11.13 7.98
N LEU A 490 -2.52 9.84 7.88
CA LEU A 490 -1.65 8.86 7.24
C LEU A 490 -1.92 8.80 5.72
N GLU A 491 -0.94 8.34 4.95
CA GLU A 491 -1.14 8.04 3.53
C GLU A 491 -2.22 6.97 3.33
N ASN A 492 -2.30 5.98 4.25
CA ASN A 492 -3.35 4.95 4.22
C ASN A 492 -4.73 5.46 4.66
N ASP A 493 -4.84 6.65 5.25
CA ASP A 493 -6.12 7.33 5.48
C ASP A 493 -6.53 8.16 4.25
N LYS A 494 -5.57 8.85 3.62
CA LYS A 494 -5.79 9.56 2.35
C LYS A 494 -6.23 8.59 1.25
N HIS A 495 -5.46 7.54 1.05
CA HIS A 495 -5.70 6.50 0.04
C HIS A 495 -6.51 5.32 0.58
N TRP A 496 -7.32 5.55 1.64
CA TRP A 496 -8.00 4.50 2.40
C TRP A 496 -8.76 3.49 1.53
N TYR A 497 -9.34 3.93 0.42
CA TYR A 497 -10.11 3.06 -0.47
C TYR A 497 -9.21 2.08 -1.22
N SER A 498 -8.08 2.54 -1.77
CA SER A 498 -7.09 1.63 -2.38
C SER A 498 -6.56 0.61 -1.37
N PHE A 499 -6.22 1.06 -0.15
CA PHE A 499 -5.76 0.17 0.91
C PHE A 499 -6.84 -0.83 1.31
N LEU A 500 -8.09 -0.38 1.49
CA LEU A 500 -9.23 -1.26 1.76
C LEU A 500 -9.40 -2.30 0.65
N LEU A 501 -9.36 -1.88 -0.62
CA LEU A 501 -9.57 -2.79 -1.75
C LEU A 501 -8.49 -3.87 -1.83
N TRP A 502 -7.21 -3.51 -1.78
CA TRP A 502 -6.14 -4.49 -1.83
C TRP A 502 -6.16 -5.45 -0.63
N GLY A 503 -6.36 -4.95 0.58
CA GLY A 503 -6.43 -5.80 1.76
C GLY A 503 -7.68 -6.69 1.80
N ARG A 504 -8.88 -6.10 1.60
CA ARG A 504 -10.14 -6.84 1.67
C ARG A 504 -10.32 -7.84 0.52
N LEU A 505 -10.08 -7.42 -0.73
CA LEU A 505 -10.21 -8.31 -1.88
C LEU A 505 -9.09 -9.36 -1.92
N GLY A 506 -7.92 -9.06 -1.36
CA GLY A 506 -6.87 -10.05 -1.11
C GLY A 506 -7.29 -11.11 -0.10
N TYR A 507 -8.15 -10.74 0.86
CA TYR A 507 -8.76 -11.68 1.81
C TYR A 507 -9.96 -12.42 1.18
N ASP A 508 -10.92 -11.67 0.61
CA ASP A 508 -12.15 -12.19 0.02
C ASP A 508 -12.47 -11.46 -1.31
N PRO A 509 -12.05 -12.02 -2.45
CA PRO A 509 -12.31 -11.41 -3.77
C PRO A 509 -13.79 -11.40 -4.15
N GLU A 510 -14.64 -12.16 -3.43
CA GLU A 510 -16.10 -12.16 -3.64
C GLU A 510 -16.83 -11.09 -2.80
N THR A 511 -16.10 -10.17 -2.18
CA THR A 511 -16.69 -9.01 -1.50
C THR A 511 -17.66 -8.27 -2.44
N SER A 512 -18.91 -8.10 -1.99
CA SER A 512 -19.97 -7.56 -2.84
C SER A 512 -19.78 -6.05 -3.12
N PRO A 513 -20.13 -5.58 -4.34
CA PRO A 513 -20.18 -4.15 -4.63
C PRO A 513 -21.12 -3.37 -3.69
N GLN A 514 -22.19 -4.01 -3.21
CA GLN A 514 -23.15 -3.41 -2.28
C GLN A 514 -22.49 -3.05 -0.94
N LEU A 515 -21.65 -3.93 -0.41
CA LEU A 515 -20.87 -3.64 0.80
C LEU A 515 -19.93 -2.45 0.56
N LEU A 516 -19.20 -2.44 -0.55
CA LEU A 516 -18.28 -1.35 -0.89
C LEU A 516 -19.02 -0.01 -1.06
N LYS A 517 -20.14 0.01 -1.76
CA LYS A 517 -21.03 1.20 -1.86
C LYS A 517 -21.53 1.65 -0.49
N GLY A 518 -21.92 0.70 0.37
CA GLY A 518 -22.33 0.99 1.74
C GLY A 518 -21.21 1.62 2.58
N LEU A 519 -19.97 1.13 2.46
CA LEU A 519 -18.80 1.70 3.14
C LEU A 519 -18.49 3.12 2.63
N LEU A 520 -18.57 3.37 1.32
CA LEU A 520 -18.45 4.72 0.75
C LEU A 520 -19.55 5.66 1.29
N LYS A 521 -20.80 5.18 1.32
CA LYS A 521 -21.95 5.92 1.89
C LYS A 521 -21.67 6.30 3.33
N HIS A 522 -21.23 5.35 4.15
CA HIS A 522 -20.92 5.59 5.57
C HIS A 522 -19.75 6.57 5.73
N ARG A 523 -18.65 6.35 5.02
CA ARG A 523 -17.43 7.19 5.12
C ARG A 523 -17.69 8.65 4.81
N PHE A 524 -18.52 8.91 3.81
CA PHE A 524 -18.77 10.26 3.31
C PHE A 524 -20.13 10.82 3.73
N HIS A 525 -20.89 10.11 4.57
CA HIS A 525 -22.23 10.51 5.04
C HIS A 525 -23.20 10.81 3.90
N LEU A 526 -23.16 10.04 2.82
CA LEU A 526 -24.02 10.20 1.64
C LEU A 526 -25.37 9.52 1.85
N ALA A 527 -26.40 10.01 1.18
CA ALA A 527 -27.69 9.31 1.09
C ALA A 527 -27.57 8.03 0.26
N ASP A 528 -26.83 8.11 -0.86
CA ASP A 528 -26.45 7.01 -1.75
C ASP A 528 -25.03 7.22 -2.27
N ALA A 529 -24.28 6.15 -2.50
CA ALA A 529 -22.91 6.20 -3.01
C ALA A 529 -22.75 5.52 -4.36
N GLY A 530 -23.82 5.10 -5.03
CA GLY A 530 -23.74 4.40 -6.32
C GLY A 530 -23.03 5.23 -7.38
N ALA A 531 -23.42 6.50 -7.54
CA ALA A 531 -22.84 7.41 -8.50
C ALA A 531 -21.35 7.69 -8.22
N LEU A 532 -20.98 7.87 -6.92
CA LEU A 532 -19.56 8.04 -6.54
C LEU A 532 -18.73 6.79 -6.86
N TYR A 533 -19.24 5.60 -6.51
CA TYR A 533 -18.58 4.32 -6.78
C TYR A 533 -18.29 4.14 -8.27
N ASP A 534 -19.32 4.30 -9.13
CA ASP A 534 -19.20 4.10 -10.57
C ASP A 534 -18.29 5.17 -11.23
N SER A 535 -18.33 6.41 -10.73
CA SER A 535 -17.49 7.52 -11.23
C SER A 535 -16.03 7.34 -10.82
N TRP A 536 -15.77 6.96 -9.57
CA TRP A 536 -14.41 6.73 -9.10
C TRP A 536 -13.76 5.56 -9.83
N GLN A 537 -14.51 4.47 -10.02
CA GLN A 537 -14.06 3.34 -10.83
C GLN A 537 -13.73 3.78 -12.26
N SER A 538 -14.61 4.55 -12.91
CA SER A 538 -14.38 5.03 -14.28
C SER A 538 -13.15 5.92 -14.38
N ALA A 539 -12.95 6.87 -13.47
CA ALA A 539 -11.76 7.72 -13.42
C ALA A 539 -10.49 6.90 -13.18
N SER A 540 -10.57 5.88 -12.29
CA SER A 540 -9.44 5.02 -11.93
C SER A 540 -8.97 4.10 -13.06
N GLN A 541 -9.77 3.90 -14.12
CA GLN A 541 -9.37 3.14 -15.32
C GLN A 541 -8.51 3.94 -16.30
N ILE A 542 -8.44 5.26 -16.15
CA ILE A 542 -7.68 6.15 -17.03
C ILE A 542 -6.17 5.83 -16.99
N ILE A 543 -5.58 5.81 -15.80
CA ILE A 543 -4.14 5.54 -15.64
C ILE A 543 -3.75 4.15 -16.19
N PRO A 544 -4.47 3.06 -15.88
CA PRO A 544 -4.20 1.75 -16.48
C PRO A 544 -4.28 1.73 -18.01
N LEU A 545 -5.23 2.43 -18.60
CA LEU A 545 -5.39 2.49 -20.05
C LEU A 545 -4.21 3.24 -20.72
N VAL A 546 -3.78 4.36 -20.13
CA VAL A 546 -2.59 5.10 -20.57
C VAL A 546 -1.33 4.24 -20.45
N ASN A 547 -1.16 3.54 -19.33
CA ASN A 547 -0.02 2.64 -19.11
C ASN A 547 0.03 1.49 -20.14
N ARG A 548 -1.10 0.94 -20.56
CA ARG A 548 -1.14 -0.10 -21.60
C ARG A 548 -0.85 0.44 -22.99
N THR A 549 -1.25 1.67 -23.25
CA THR A 549 -1.05 2.31 -24.55
C THR A 549 0.41 2.69 -24.79
N ARG A 550 1.07 3.18 -23.75
CA ARG A 550 2.50 3.49 -23.74
C ARG A 550 3.16 2.76 -22.58
N TYR A 551 3.68 1.58 -22.86
CA TYR A 551 4.21 0.72 -21.81
C TYR A 551 5.70 0.84 -21.65
N VAL A 552 6.14 1.19 -20.45
CA VAL A 552 7.54 1.25 -20.05
C VAL A 552 7.73 0.35 -18.82
N PRO A 553 8.28 -0.87 -18.98
CA PRO A 553 8.28 -1.88 -17.93
C PRO A 553 9.24 -1.57 -16.78
N TRP A 554 10.31 -0.81 -17.02
CA TRP A 554 11.38 -0.60 -16.06
C TRP A 554 11.06 0.44 -14.99
N ASP A 555 11.79 0.36 -13.90
CA ASP A 555 11.69 1.26 -12.75
C ASP A 555 11.92 2.72 -13.17
N PHE A 556 11.07 3.63 -12.68
CA PHE A 556 11.25 5.07 -12.77
C PHE A 556 11.32 5.66 -14.19
N MET A 557 11.13 4.85 -15.22
CA MET A 557 11.16 5.32 -16.62
C MET A 557 9.86 5.96 -17.08
N TRP A 558 8.79 5.80 -16.29
CA TRP A 558 7.48 6.35 -16.61
C TRP A 558 6.66 6.64 -15.36
N TRP A 559 6.17 7.87 -15.26
CA TRP A 559 5.24 8.34 -14.23
C TRP A 559 4.09 9.07 -14.89
N VAL A 560 2.92 8.45 -14.92
CA VAL A 560 1.74 8.89 -15.68
C VAL A 560 1.21 10.22 -15.15
N GLU A 561 1.12 10.40 -13.82
CA GLU A 561 0.60 11.64 -13.22
C GLU A 561 1.39 12.87 -13.64
N GLY A 562 2.67 12.76 -13.90
CA GLY A 562 3.54 13.85 -14.35
C GLY A 562 3.88 13.83 -15.83
N CYS A 563 3.43 12.84 -16.60
CA CYS A 563 3.89 12.58 -17.97
C CYS A 563 5.42 12.60 -18.08
N ARG A 564 6.09 12.03 -17.08
CA ARG A 564 7.55 12.11 -16.95
C ARG A 564 8.17 10.73 -16.76
N GLY A 565 9.42 10.62 -17.13
CA GLY A 565 10.25 9.50 -16.79
C GLY A 565 11.59 9.97 -16.25
N ASN A 566 12.29 9.02 -15.61
CA ASN A 566 13.61 9.25 -15.07
C ASN A 566 14.43 8.00 -15.24
N LEU A 567 15.74 8.13 -15.39
CA LEU A 567 16.73 7.22 -14.98
C LEU A 567 17.65 6.66 -16.04
N LEU A 568 17.57 5.41 -16.35
CA LEU A 568 18.66 4.66 -16.98
C LEU A 568 18.91 5.10 -18.44
N ASP A 569 17.89 5.59 -19.12
CA ASP A 569 18.02 6.12 -20.48
C ASP A 569 17.88 7.65 -20.46
N LYS A 570 18.99 8.35 -20.69
CA LYS A 570 19.03 9.81 -20.70
C LYS A 570 18.11 10.42 -21.78
N SER A 571 17.81 9.69 -22.87
CA SER A 571 16.96 10.15 -23.96
C SER A 571 15.48 10.29 -23.58
N ILE A 572 15.05 9.66 -22.49
CA ILE A 572 13.67 9.69 -21.99
C ILE A 572 13.53 10.32 -20.60
N GLN A 573 14.56 10.97 -20.09
CA GLN A 573 14.49 11.71 -18.85
C GLN A 573 13.65 12.97 -18.99
N GLY A 574 12.83 13.24 -17.97
CA GLY A 574 12.00 14.43 -17.89
C GLY A 574 10.64 14.21 -18.53
N PHE A 575 10.10 15.26 -19.17
CA PHE A 575 8.80 15.19 -19.81
C PHE A 575 8.82 14.31 -21.07
N HIS A 576 7.87 13.41 -21.18
CA HIS A 576 7.73 12.53 -22.34
C HIS A 576 7.01 13.24 -23.48
N THR A 577 7.78 13.77 -24.42
CA THR A 577 7.27 14.52 -25.59
C THR A 577 6.60 13.58 -26.61
N VAL A 578 5.91 14.17 -27.60
CA VAL A 578 5.34 13.43 -28.75
C VAL A 578 6.39 12.62 -29.51
N ASN A 579 7.66 13.08 -29.55
CA ASN A 579 8.76 12.32 -30.15
C ASN A 579 9.04 11.01 -29.38
N ILE A 580 8.98 11.06 -28.05
CA ILE A 580 9.13 9.87 -27.21
C ILE A 580 7.91 8.93 -27.36
N PHE A 581 6.73 9.45 -27.57
CA PHE A 581 5.53 8.65 -27.86
C PHE A 581 5.57 7.99 -29.25
N LEU A 582 6.34 8.55 -30.19
CA LEU A 582 6.61 7.97 -31.53
C LEU A 582 7.84 7.05 -31.56
N ASP A 583 8.58 6.92 -30.47
CA ASP A 583 9.75 6.04 -30.41
C ASP A 583 9.34 4.56 -30.39
N GLU A 584 9.77 3.81 -31.39
CA GLU A 584 9.44 2.39 -31.58
C GLU A 584 9.86 1.49 -30.41
N ARG A 585 10.83 1.92 -29.58
CA ARG A 585 11.26 1.19 -28.38
C ARG A 585 10.15 1.08 -27.31
N TRP A 586 9.17 1.98 -27.34
CA TRP A 586 8.16 2.13 -26.28
C TRP A 586 6.73 2.07 -26.85
N GLY A 587 6.38 0.94 -27.42
CA GLY A 587 5.05 0.67 -27.96
C GLY A 587 4.00 0.36 -26.89
N GLY A 588 2.87 -0.15 -27.32
CA GLY A 588 1.83 -0.67 -26.43
C GLY A 588 2.29 -1.91 -25.66
N MET A 589 1.63 -2.17 -24.53
CA MET A 589 1.93 -3.34 -23.68
C MET A 589 1.71 -4.64 -24.48
N GLU A 590 2.66 -5.55 -24.43
CA GLU A 590 2.56 -6.87 -25.05
C GLU A 590 1.28 -7.59 -24.59
N ASN A 591 0.60 -8.27 -25.52
CA ASN A 591 -0.63 -9.01 -25.27
C ASN A 591 -1.81 -8.22 -24.65
N SER A 592 -1.74 -6.89 -24.62
CA SER A 592 -2.85 -6.05 -24.13
C SER A 592 -3.99 -5.91 -25.15
N GLY A 593 -3.79 -6.34 -26.37
CA GLY A 593 -4.70 -6.08 -27.48
C GLY A 593 -4.66 -4.64 -27.99
N ILE A 594 -3.80 -3.78 -27.46
CA ILE A 594 -3.64 -2.37 -27.85
C ILE A 594 -2.47 -2.25 -28.84
N ILE A 595 -2.72 -1.54 -29.95
CA ILE A 595 -1.69 -1.21 -30.92
C ILE A 595 -0.90 0.01 -30.42
N GLY A 596 0.44 -0.10 -30.32
CA GLY A 596 1.29 1.04 -30.01
C GLY A 596 1.21 2.13 -31.07
N ILE A 597 1.43 3.40 -30.70
CA ILE A 597 1.37 4.53 -31.65
C ILE A 597 2.37 4.34 -32.82
N PRO A 598 3.64 3.94 -32.57
CA PRO A 598 4.60 3.70 -33.67
C PRO A 598 4.14 2.62 -34.64
N ASP A 599 3.62 1.51 -34.13
CA ASP A 599 3.12 0.38 -34.96
C ASP A 599 1.89 0.77 -35.78
N TYR A 600 0.98 1.59 -35.20
CA TYR A 600 -0.18 2.10 -35.90
C TYR A 600 0.22 3.04 -37.04
N VAL A 601 1.09 4.02 -36.78
CA VAL A 601 1.55 5.00 -37.77
C VAL A 601 2.34 4.32 -38.89
N SER A 602 3.19 3.36 -38.57
CA SER A 602 3.96 2.59 -39.56
C SER A 602 3.09 1.62 -40.37
N GLY A 603 1.92 1.23 -39.85
CA GLY A 603 1.05 0.22 -40.46
C GLY A 603 1.53 -1.23 -40.22
N LYS A 604 2.45 -1.45 -39.26
CA LYS A 604 2.98 -2.77 -38.91
C LYS A 604 1.93 -3.68 -38.25
N LYS A 605 1.01 -3.09 -37.48
CA LYS A 605 -0.08 -3.81 -36.82
C LYS A 605 -1.42 -3.22 -37.23
N THR A 606 -2.35 -4.08 -37.64
CA THR A 606 -3.68 -3.73 -38.13
C THR A 606 -4.82 -4.36 -37.34
N SER A 607 -4.53 -5.35 -36.48
CA SER A 607 -5.53 -5.99 -35.62
C SER A 607 -5.31 -5.59 -34.15
N GLY A 608 -6.37 -5.15 -33.50
CA GLY A 608 -6.37 -4.70 -32.10
C GLY A 608 -6.98 -3.31 -31.91
N THR A 609 -7.03 -2.86 -30.67
CA THR A 609 -7.51 -1.51 -30.32
C THR A 609 -6.51 -0.46 -30.77
N THR A 610 -6.89 0.42 -31.67
CA THR A 610 -6.02 1.48 -32.19
C THR A 610 -5.80 2.59 -31.17
N PRO A 611 -4.71 3.38 -31.29
CA PRO A 611 -4.48 4.54 -30.43
C PRO A 611 -5.65 5.56 -30.47
N LEU A 612 -6.30 5.73 -31.61
CA LEU A 612 -7.44 6.63 -31.73
C LEU A 612 -8.68 6.09 -30.98
N GLN A 613 -8.91 4.79 -31.00
CA GLN A 613 -9.94 4.15 -30.18
C GLN A 613 -9.62 4.25 -28.69
N VAL A 614 -8.35 4.12 -28.30
CA VAL A 614 -7.93 4.37 -26.90
C VAL A 614 -8.22 5.81 -26.49
N ALA A 615 -7.92 6.78 -27.34
CA ALA A 615 -8.22 8.18 -27.05
C ALA A 615 -9.73 8.42 -26.88
N THR A 616 -10.57 7.73 -27.67
CA THR A 616 -12.03 7.77 -27.50
C THR A 616 -12.47 7.15 -26.19
N GLN A 617 -11.92 5.97 -25.82
CA GLN A 617 -12.21 5.33 -24.53
C GLN A 617 -11.81 6.21 -23.32
N LEU A 618 -10.69 6.94 -23.42
CA LEU A 618 -10.30 7.89 -22.38
C LEU A 618 -11.32 9.03 -22.23
N ASP A 619 -11.85 9.57 -23.33
CA ASP A 619 -12.89 10.60 -23.29
C ASP A 619 -14.21 10.04 -22.73
N GLU A 620 -14.62 8.83 -23.09
CA GLU A 620 -15.82 8.17 -22.56
C GLU A 620 -15.72 7.92 -21.05
N LEU A 621 -14.57 7.44 -20.55
CA LEU A 621 -14.32 7.27 -19.13
C LEU A 621 -14.37 8.61 -18.38
N ALA A 622 -13.78 9.65 -18.97
CA ALA A 622 -13.79 11.00 -18.42
C ALA A 622 -15.22 11.59 -18.34
N GLU A 623 -16.01 11.46 -19.40
CA GLU A 623 -17.40 11.92 -19.44
C GLU A 623 -18.27 11.17 -18.43
N LYS A 624 -18.17 9.84 -18.39
CA LYS A 624 -18.90 9.02 -17.44
C LYS A 624 -18.59 9.40 -15.99
N ALA A 625 -17.32 9.61 -15.67
CA ALA A 625 -16.90 10.00 -14.33
C ALA A 625 -17.43 11.38 -13.93
N LEU A 626 -17.31 12.38 -14.81
CA LEU A 626 -17.80 13.75 -14.54
C LEU A 626 -19.33 13.79 -14.39
N LYS A 627 -20.05 13.09 -15.28
CA LYS A 627 -21.52 13.02 -15.22
C LYS A 627 -21.98 12.43 -13.88
N GLY A 628 -21.35 11.36 -13.41
CA GLY A 628 -21.77 10.72 -12.17
C GLY A 628 -21.51 11.56 -10.92
N ILE A 629 -20.43 12.36 -10.89
CA ILE A 629 -20.15 13.21 -9.71
C ILE A 629 -20.84 14.59 -9.77
N SER A 630 -21.44 14.98 -10.90
CA SER A 630 -22.00 16.33 -11.09
C SER A 630 -23.07 16.72 -10.08
N GLY A 631 -23.84 15.74 -9.56
CA GLY A 631 -24.86 15.92 -8.54
C GLY A 631 -24.40 15.74 -7.09
N ILE A 632 -23.11 15.43 -6.86
CA ILE A 632 -22.61 15.14 -5.53
C ILE A 632 -22.08 16.41 -4.89
N ASN A 633 -22.76 16.86 -3.81
CA ASN A 633 -22.31 17.99 -3.02
C ASN A 633 -21.53 17.51 -1.79
N ALA A 634 -20.27 17.90 -1.70
CA ALA A 634 -19.41 17.56 -0.57
C ALA A 634 -19.74 18.34 0.73
N GLY A 635 -20.37 19.52 0.62
CA GLY A 635 -20.58 20.39 1.78
C GLY A 635 -19.28 20.64 2.54
N ASP A 636 -19.32 20.43 3.85
CA ASP A 636 -18.17 20.57 4.74
C ASP A 636 -17.32 19.28 4.85
N ASN A 637 -17.68 18.21 4.12
CA ASN A 637 -16.94 16.96 4.15
C ASN A 637 -15.63 17.08 3.33
N VAL A 638 -14.52 17.36 4.03
CA VAL A 638 -13.19 17.53 3.43
C VAL A 638 -12.79 16.29 2.65
N GLY A 639 -12.94 15.09 3.21
CA GLY A 639 -12.55 13.83 2.56
C GLY A 639 -13.30 13.59 1.25
N LEU A 640 -14.60 13.90 1.20
CA LEU A 640 -15.40 13.80 -0.03
C LEU A 640 -14.97 14.85 -1.05
N ARG A 641 -14.77 16.09 -0.63
CA ARG A 641 -14.34 17.19 -1.50
C ARG A 641 -13.00 16.86 -2.19
N GLU A 642 -12.03 16.39 -1.40
CA GLU A 642 -10.73 15.96 -1.90
C GLU A 642 -10.86 14.75 -2.86
N THR A 643 -11.70 13.78 -2.55
CA THR A 643 -11.96 12.62 -3.43
C THR A 643 -12.58 13.04 -4.75
N LEU A 644 -13.56 13.94 -4.72
CA LEU A 644 -14.16 14.50 -5.94
C LEU A 644 -13.15 15.32 -6.75
N GLY A 645 -12.24 16.03 -6.07
CA GLY A 645 -11.10 16.72 -6.70
C GLY A 645 -10.19 15.75 -7.45
N ASP A 646 -9.82 14.65 -6.82
CA ASP A 646 -8.96 13.61 -7.41
C ASP A 646 -9.62 12.91 -8.60
N ILE A 647 -10.93 12.65 -8.53
CA ILE A 647 -11.69 12.13 -9.67
C ILE A 647 -11.63 13.11 -10.84
N ARG A 648 -11.85 14.42 -10.61
CA ARG A 648 -11.72 15.45 -11.67
C ARG A 648 -10.28 15.54 -12.19
N ALA A 649 -9.28 15.48 -11.32
CA ALA A 649 -7.87 15.48 -11.73
C ALA A 649 -7.56 14.30 -12.67
N GLN A 650 -7.95 13.09 -12.32
CA GLN A 650 -7.78 11.90 -13.18
C GLN A 650 -8.50 12.07 -14.52
N VAL A 651 -9.70 12.64 -14.52
CA VAL A 651 -10.45 12.97 -15.74
C VAL A 651 -9.68 13.94 -16.63
N ARG A 652 -9.17 15.05 -16.06
CA ARG A 652 -8.37 16.03 -16.83
C ARG A 652 -7.09 15.40 -17.39
N LEU A 653 -6.46 14.53 -16.62
CA LEU A 653 -5.31 13.74 -17.07
C LEU A 653 -5.69 12.81 -18.24
N GLY A 654 -6.86 12.16 -18.18
CA GLY A 654 -7.40 11.35 -19.30
C GLY A 654 -7.62 12.17 -20.56
N GLN A 655 -8.24 13.34 -20.45
CA GLN A 655 -8.45 14.29 -21.55
C GLN A 655 -7.11 14.78 -22.15
N TYR A 656 -6.12 15.05 -21.29
CA TYR A 656 -4.77 15.37 -21.73
C TYR A 656 -4.17 14.27 -22.61
N TYR A 657 -4.19 13.02 -22.13
CA TYR A 657 -3.63 11.90 -22.88
C TYR A 657 -4.44 11.56 -24.14
N ALA A 658 -5.76 11.67 -24.11
CA ALA A 658 -6.60 11.49 -25.30
C ALA A 658 -6.20 12.49 -26.43
N ALA A 659 -6.07 13.76 -26.08
CA ALA A 659 -5.65 14.79 -27.02
C ALA A 659 -4.19 14.60 -27.48
N LYS A 660 -3.28 14.27 -26.56
CA LYS A 660 -1.86 13.98 -26.86
C LYS A 660 -1.69 12.78 -27.79
N ILE A 661 -2.42 11.70 -27.57
CA ILE A 661 -2.40 10.51 -28.44
C ILE A 661 -2.87 10.87 -29.86
N ARG A 662 -3.98 11.60 -30.00
CA ARG A 662 -4.47 12.06 -31.32
C ARG A 662 -3.46 12.96 -32.01
N GLY A 663 -2.89 13.92 -31.28
CA GLY A 663 -1.85 14.81 -31.82
C GLY A 663 -0.59 14.06 -32.23
N THR A 664 -0.16 13.08 -31.45
CA THR A 664 1.00 12.24 -31.76
C THR A 664 0.77 11.37 -33.00
N VAL A 665 -0.41 10.75 -33.12
CA VAL A 665 -0.78 9.98 -34.31
C VAL A 665 -0.79 10.85 -35.56
N ALA A 666 -1.40 12.02 -35.47
CA ALA A 666 -1.46 12.97 -36.59
C ALA A 666 -0.04 13.46 -37.00
N LEU A 667 0.83 13.79 -36.04
CA LEU A 667 2.22 14.14 -36.31
C LEU A 667 2.98 12.98 -37.00
N GLY A 668 2.81 11.77 -36.52
CA GLY A 668 3.44 10.59 -37.15
C GLY A 668 2.96 10.35 -38.57
N LEU A 669 1.67 10.55 -38.84
CA LEU A 669 1.10 10.47 -40.18
C LEU A 669 1.59 11.61 -41.09
N PHE A 670 1.75 12.83 -40.55
CA PHE A 670 2.38 13.93 -41.28
C PHE A 670 3.81 13.58 -41.72
N ARG A 671 4.64 13.12 -40.77
CA ARG A 671 6.02 12.71 -41.04
C ARG A 671 6.13 11.59 -42.08
N LYS A 672 5.15 10.68 -42.09
CA LYS A 672 5.11 9.57 -43.04
C LYS A 672 4.63 9.99 -44.44
N THR A 673 3.67 10.91 -44.52
CA THR A 673 2.94 11.18 -45.78
C THR A 673 3.25 12.56 -46.39
N GLY A 674 3.79 13.49 -45.62
CA GLY A 674 3.99 14.91 -46.00
C GLY A 674 2.71 15.73 -46.12
N LYS A 675 1.53 15.17 -45.78
CA LYS A 675 0.26 15.88 -45.93
C LYS A 675 0.05 16.88 -44.79
N THR A 676 0.01 18.15 -45.15
CA THR A 676 -0.10 19.28 -44.21
C THR A 676 -1.38 19.29 -43.38
N GLU A 677 -2.44 18.63 -43.85
CA GLU A 677 -3.65 18.42 -43.05
C GLU A 677 -3.38 17.73 -41.72
N TYR A 678 -2.56 16.68 -41.73
CA TYR A 678 -2.17 15.99 -40.50
C TYR A 678 -1.33 16.85 -39.57
N GLN A 679 -0.50 17.75 -40.09
CA GLN A 679 0.25 18.69 -39.24
C GLN A 679 -0.70 19.68 -38.54
N LYS A 680 -1.69 20.21 -39.27
CA LYS A 680 -2.71 21.09 -38.68
C LYS A 680 -3.51 20.38 -37.60
N ASP A 681 -3.92 19.12 -37.86
CA ASP A 681 -4.63 18.30 -36.88
C ASP A 681 -3.77 18.04 -35.64
N ALA A 682 -2.47 17.72 -35.84
CA ALA A 682 -1.53 17.50 -34.71
C ALA A 682 -1.46 18.75 -33.82
N ILE A 683 -1.24 19.91 -34.39
CA ILE A 683 -1.17 21.20 -33.67
C ILE A 683 -2.47 21.47 -32.91
N ALA A 684 -3.63 21.25 -33.56
CA ALA A 684 -4.94 21.49 -32.93
C ALA A 684 -5.16 20.57 -31.73
N HIS A 685 -4.88 19.27 -31.86
CA HIS A 685 -4.99 18.31 -30.77
C HIS A 685 -4.01 18.61 -29.63
N LEU A 686 -2.77 19.00 -29.91
CA LEU A 686 -1.79 19.32 -28.89
C LEU A 686 -2.11 20.63 -28.14
N LYS A 687 -2.76 21.60 -28.78
CA LYS A 687 -3.33 22.79 -28.10
C LYS A 687 -4.45 22.37 -27.12
N ASN A 688 -5.29 21.42 -27.52
CA ASN A 688 -6.29 20.84 -26.61
C ASN A 688 -5.63 20.08 -25.43
N ALA A 689 -4.53 19.35 -25.69
CA ALA A 689 -3.76 18.70 -24.64
C ALA A 689 -3.18 19.71 -23.63
N LEU A 690 -2.60 20.81 -24.10
CA LEU A 690 -2.11 21.89 -23.22
C LEU A 690 -3.25 22.47 -22.34
N THR A 691 -4.43 22.67 -22.92
CA THR A 691 -5.61 23.14 -22.17
C THR A 691 -6.02 22.15 -21.09
N ALA A 692 -6.07 20.86 -21.43
CA ALA A 692 -6.40 19.79 -20.48
C ALA A 692 -5.35 19.69 -19.36
N TRP A 693 -4.04 19.82 -19.67
CA TRP A 693 -2.97 19.86 -18.68
C TRP A 693 -3.14 21.03 -17.69
N ARG A 694 -3.42 22.22 -18.18
CA ARG A 694 -3.68 23.39 -17.33
C ARG A 694 -4.89 23.20 -16.42
N ASN A 695 -5.93 22.52 -16.91
CA ASN A 695 -7.09 22.16 -16.10
C ASN A 695 -6.74 21.10 -15.05
N TYR A 696 -5.91 20.11 -15.40
CA TYR A 696 -5.36 19.14 -14.45
C TYR A 696 -4.57 19.82 -13.33
N ALA A 697 -3.68 20.75 -13.68
CA ALA A 697 -2.92 21.54 -12.73
C ALA A 697 -3.81 22.31 -11.73
N LYS A 698 -4.92 22.89 -12.20
CA LYS A 698 -5.88 23.58 -11.32
C LYS A 698 -6.58 22.64 -10.35
N GLU A 699 -6.97 21.44 -10.79
CA GLU A 699 -7.59 20.45 -9.90
C GLU A 699 -6.59 19.99 -8.81
N LEU A 700 -5.32 19.75 -9.19
CA LEU A 700 -4.28 19.38 -8.22
C LEU A 700 -3.99 20.51 -7.23
N ASP A 701 -3.89 21.75 -7.70
CA ASP A 701 -3.58 22.90 -6.85
C ASP A 701 -4.69 23.20 -5.83
N ALA A 702 -5.91 22.82 -6.12
CA ALA A 702 -7.00 22.94 -5.16
C ALA A 702 -6.80 22.06 -3.93
N SER A 703 -6.15 20.89 -4.08
CA SER A 703 -6.02 19.88 -3.04
C SER A 703 -4.62 19.75 -2.47
N TYR A 704 -3.57 19.98 -3.27
CA TYR A 704 -2.20 19.59 -2.94
C TYR A 704 -1.20 20.75 -2.94
N THR A 705 -0.15 20.61 -2.15
CA THR A 705 1.02 21.50 -2.17
C THR A 705 1.86 21.20 -3.39
N ASN A 706 2.09 22.22 -4.23
CA ASN A 706 2.90 22.09 -5.43
C ASN A 706 4.38 21.82 -5.13
N LYS A 707 5.14 21.38 -6.15
CA LYS A 707 6.56 21.07 -6.12
C LYS A 707 6.90 19.88 -5.25
N LEU A 708 6.13 18.80 -5.41
CA LEU A 708 6.46 17.52 -4.81
C LEU A 708 7.74 16.94 -5.44
N PHE A 709 8.67 16.51 -4.58
CA PHE A 709 9.84 15.76 -5.00
C PHE A 709 9.63 14.27 -4.74
N ILE A 710 9.56 13.49 -5.83
CA ILE A 710 9.52 12.04 -5.79
C ILE A 710 10.94 11.52 -5.99
N SER A 711 11.47 10.75 -5.06
CA SER A 711 12.87 10.29 -5.11
C SER A 711 13.20 9.60 -6.44
N GLY A 712 14.34 9.97 -7.02
CA GLY A 712 14.77 9.53 -8.34
C GLY A 712 14.06 10.22 -9.51
N GLN A 713 13.10 11.09 -9.25
CA GLN A 713 12.38 11.93 -10.20
C GLN A 713 12.78 13.40 -10.00
N LYS A 714 12.49 14.24 -10.97
CA LYS A 714 12.55 15.69 -10.76
C LYS A 714 11.35 16.16 -9.94
N THR A 715 11.47 17.35 -9.35
CA THR A 715 10.34 18.00 -8.69
C THR A 715 9.17 18.08 -9.67
N PHE A 716 8.01 17.60 -9.23
CA PHE A 716 6.77 17.74 -9.97
C PHE A 716 6.15 19.09 -9.65
N ASP A 717 6.32 20.01 -10.58
CA ASP A 717 5.62 21.29 -10.62
C ASP A 717 4.53 21.18 -11.67
N TRP A 718 3.27 21.03 -11.27
CA TRP A 718 2.17 20.84 -12.22
C TRP A 718 1.81 22.09 -12.99
N PHE A 719 2.25 23.28 -12.55
CA PHE A 719 2.12 24.51 -13.33
C PHE A 719 3.17 24.65 -14.42
N ASP A 720 4.22 23.82 -14.40
CA ASP A 720 5.17 23.72 -15.51
C ASP A 720 4.50 23.06 -16.71
N ASP A 721 4.02 23.87 -17.63
CA ASP A 721 3.41 23.43 -18.89
C ASP A 721 4.35 23.52 -20.09
N SER A 722 5.66 23.70 -19.83
CA SER A 722 6.68 23.77 -20.88
C SER A 722 6.75 22.51 -21.73
N GLY A 723 6.48 21.34 -21.14
CA GLY A 723 6.42 20.07 -21.87
C GLY A 723 5.29 20.01 -22.90
N PRO A 724 4.02 20.25 -22.52
CA PRO A 724 2.92 20.38 -23.49
C PRO A 724 3.13 21.48 -24.52
N GLN A 725 3.76 22.62 -24.19
CA GLN A 725 4.12 23.65 -25.16
C GLN A 725 5.20 23.14 -26.13
N LEU A 726 6.18 22.40 -25.65
CA LEU A 726 7.21 21.78 -26.50
C LEU A 726 6.59 20.79 -27.50
N ASP A 727 5.57 20.04 -27.10
CA ASP A 727 4.85 19.15 -28.02
C ASP A 727 4.24 19.91 -29.21
N ILE A 728 3.66 21.10 -28.95
CA ILE A 728 3.11 21.97 -30.01
C ILE A 728 4.24 22.46 -30.92
N ALA A 729 5.35 22.94 -30.34
CA ALA A 729 6.48 23.44 -31.12
C ALA A 729 7.10 22.33 -31.98
N ILE A 730 7.19 21.10 -31.50
CA ILE A 730 7.64 19.91 -32.27
C ILE A 730 6.69 19.68 -33.46
N ALA A 731 5.38 19.77 -33.27
CA ALA A 731 4.41 19.58 -34.35
C ALA A 731 4.43 20.74 -35.39
N GLU A 732 4.74 21.96 -34.99
CA GLU A 732 4.90 23.12 -35.89
C GLU A 732 6.17 22.97 -36.74
N GLN A 733 7.22 22.38 -36.22
CA GLN A 733 8.45 22.13 -36.98
C GLN A 733 8.34 20.90 -37.90
N GLY A 734 7.47 19.94 -37.59
CA GLY A 734 7.25 18.69 -38.33
C GLY A 734 7.83 17.48 -37.61
#